data_9a91d9c15d4ad837d5af436ae1c194ae
#
_entry.id   9a91d9c15d4ad837d5af436ae1c194ae
#
_cell.length_a   1.000
_cell.length_b   1.000
_cell.length_c   1.000
_cell.angle_alpha   90.00
_cell.angle_beta   90.00
_cell.angle_gamma   90.00
#
_symmetry.space_group_name_H-M   'P 1'
#
loop_
_entity.id
_entity.type
_entity.pdbx_description
1 polymer ?
#
loop_
_entity_poly.entity_id
_entity_poly.type
_entity_poly.pdbx_seq_one_letter_code
_entity_poly.pdbx_strand_id
1 'polypeptide(L)'
;MKYFLTLIGILSVIFIYSCKPKYHVKVGEAKVIEVLEYKAAVTKINDLVHTKLSLEPDFKNKELKGTASITLKPHFYPTDSLTLNAKYMRIEKVGMAIVSAKSTDNALDKTASTNALKYTYDSLFLRIKLDKTYTKDESYTIIIEYTAQPEKCKSEGGTSIKEDKGIYFINPDSSDKYKPTQIWTQGETEAASCWFPTIDAPNQKTTQEILVTVPDQFRTISNGLLISSEKLPNGKRLDYWKNDKPHAPYLFALVIGDFVQTKDKWRDIDVNYYMDPAYAPYAQTVFGHTPEMLEFFSTRLGYIYPWQKFDQVVVHDFVSGAMENTGCVVHFDKLNHNNREHLDNTYEDVISHELFHHWFGDLLTCESWSNIPLNESFATYGEYLWNEHKYGRNQADLKFDEFLSAYLSEAADKQVPMIRFYYSKRDDLFDRHSYQKGGAILHMLRKYVGDEAFFKSLKLYLTRNAYKTVEINDLRMTFEEVTGEDLNWFFNQWFMKEGHPELEVKHQVYNGSGELYGITIIQKSTVFKLPVDIDIYTAKGIERHRIIIEKDSQTFGLKSKSKPLAVIFDAEHQLLADITETKSIAAWEDQLKYAVLATHKEDALIKLNTLQPDKGQRVTYNGKYLKDSFWHLRETALSNLNDLDLTNLEVKPVLFEIENMALNDTKSDVRAACIPFLENQKDEDRLNKMLNDSSYYVCSKALQAMGTINKEVAYDFANAHREEKNTLLQDYIFYTLGKYSKNNEIDFFINHLKTASDKSYSSAITGLNYLTLYNQLELIDEALVELNTMAASNIQKERAIECLKDLQTAATLKLFYLNLYKKIDKENKVYYTKLAKLMEANKKKIELVLYKYEPKLAD
;
A
#
# COMPACT_ATOMS: atom_id res chain seq x y z
N MET A 1 18.00 -26.54 -21.16
CA MET A 1 17.95 -25.41 -20.24
C MET A 1 17.99 -24.04 -20.97
N LYS A 2 18.82 -23.82 -21.98
CA LYS A 2 18.81 -22.58 -22.81
C LYS A 2 17.42 -22.20 -23.41
N TYR A 3 16.53 -23.18 -23.56
CA TYR A 3 15.16 -22.95 -24.10
C TYR A 3 14.10 -22.64 -23.03
N PHE A 4 14.43 -22.71 -21.75
CA PHE A 4 13.46 -22.56 -20.67
C PHE A 4 13.16 -21.08 -20.33
N LEU A 5 14.17 -20.24 -20.34
CA LEU A 5 14.03 -18.79 -20.07
C LEU A 5 13.48 -18.02 -21.31
N THR A 6 13.89 -18.40 -22.49
CA THR A 6 13.38 -17.79 -23.75
C THR A 6 11.91 -18.10 -23.97
N LEU A 7 11.41 -19.25 -23.47
CA LEU A 7 10.00 -19.64 -23.63
C LEU A 7 9.07 -18.91 -22.64
N ILE A 8 9.55 -18.52 -21.47
CA ILE A 8 8.77 -17.71 -20.51
C ILE A 8 8.58 -16.29 -21.06
N GLY A 9 9.61 -15.68 -21.62
CA GLY A 9 9.51 -14.38 -22.28
C GLY A 9 8.59 -14.39 -23.53
N ILE A 10 8.66 -15.45 -24.32
CA ILE A 10 7.80 -15.59 -25.53
C ILE A 10 6.36 -15.93 -25.14
N LEU A 11 6.12 -16.67 -24.05
CA LEU A 11 4.75 -16.98 -23.58
C LEU A 11 4.07 -15.79 -22.92
N SER A 12 4.80 -14.87 -22.29
CA SER A 12 4.23 -13.60 -21.82
C SER A 12 3.76 -12.73 -22.98
N VAL A 13 4.52 -12.69 -24.07
CA VAL A 13 4.16 -11.92 -25.29
C VAL A 13 3.05 -12.61 -26.10
N ILE A 14 2.97 -13.95 -26.10
CA ILE A 14 1.90 -14.68 -26.83
C ILE A 14 0.56 -14.60 -26.08
N PHE A 15 0.56 -14.46 -24.74
CA PHE A 15 -0.69 -14.25 -23.99
C PHE A 15 -1.30 -12.87 -24.24
N ILE A 16 -0.49 -11.86 -24.59
CA ILE A 16 -0.99 -10.51 -24.95
C ILE A 16 -1.58 -10.46 -26.38
N TYR A 17 -1.17 -11.35 -27.27
CA TYR A 17 -1.63 -11.32 -28.68
C TYR A 17 -2.69 -12.37 -29.09
N SER A 18 -3.05 -13.31 -28.23
CA SER A 18 -3.94 -14.44 -28.64
C SER A 18 -5.34 -14.43 -28.08
N CYS A 19 -5.72 -13.47 -27.26
CA CYS A 19 -7.10 -13.27 -26.82
C CYS A 19 -7.83 -12.21 -27.65
N LYS A 20 -8.19 -12.55 -28.90
CA LYS A 20 -9.36 -11.93 -29.50
C LYS A 20 -10.58 -12.71 -29.02
N PRO A 21 -11.47 -12.17 -28.17
CA PRO A 21 -12.68 -12.86 -27.81
C PRO A 21 -13.55 -13.04 -29.07
N LYS A 22 -13.83 -14.28 -29.43
CA LYS A 22 -14.97 -14.57 -30.31
C LYS A 22 -16.22 -14.29 -29.48
N TYR A 23 -16.81 -13.14 -29.70
CA TYR A 23 -18.13 -12.83 -29.15
C TYR A 23 -19.15 -13.80 -29.74
N HIS A 24 -19.50 -14.84 -29.02
CA HIS A 24 -20.79 -15.48 -29.18
C HIS A 24 -21.81 -14.65 -28.41
N VAL A 25 -22.52 -13.78 -29.12
CA VAL A 25 -23.68 -13.09 -28.55
C VAL A 25 -24.73 -14.16 -28.26
N LYS A 26 -24.80 -14.62 -26.99
CA LYS A 26 -26.02 -15.26 -26.50
C LYS A 26 -27.05 -14.15 -26.27
N VAL A 27 -28.00 -14.05 -27.19
CA VAL A 27 -29.20 -13.25 -26.97
C VAL A 27 -29.99 -13.94 -25.86
N GLY A 28 -30.07 -13.35 -24.67
CA GLY A 28 -31.00 -13.87 -23.68
C GLY A 28 -30.77 -13.58 -22.19
N GLU A 29 -29.62 -13.04 -21.79
CA GLU A 29 -29.49 -12.57 -20.40
C GLU A 29 -29.52 -11.04 -20.38
N ALA A 30 -30.63 -10.46 -19.89
CA ALA A 30 -30.66 -9.05 -19.53
C ALA A 30 -29.63 -8.84 -18.41
N LYS A 31 -28.53 -8.11 -18.72
CA LYS A 31 -27.67 -7.59 -17.67
C LYS A 31 -28.56 -6.75 -16.77
N VAL A 32 -28.74 -7.15 -15.53
CA VAL A 32 -29.30 -6.29 -14.49
C VAL A 32 -28.33 -5.11 -14.40
N ILE A 33 -28.74 -3.96 -14.96
CA ILE A 33 -28.00 -2.71 -14.75
C ILE A 33 -28.31 -2.32 -13.32
N GLU A 34 -27.32 -2.51 -12.43
CA GLU A 34 -27.41 -2.00 -11.07
C GLU A 34 -27.46 -0.47 -11.17
N VAL A 35 -28.60 0.11 -10.82
CA VAL A 35 -28.76 1.56 -10.77
C VAL A 35 -28.13 2.01 -9.44
N LEU A 36 -26.90 2.53 -9.51
CA LEU A 36 -26.21 3.07 -8.35
C LEU A 36 -26.91 4.34 -7.85
N GLU A 37 -27.15 4.39 -6.56
CA GLU A 37 -27.76 5.57 -5.91
C GLU A 37 -26.72 6.69 -5.72
N TYR A 38 -27.19 7.96 -5.80
CA TYR A 38 -26.39 9.12 -5.44
C TYR A 38 -26.17 9.16 -3.93
N LYS A 39 -24.92 9.08 -3.50
CA LYS A 39 -24.51 9.07 -2.09
C LYS A 39 -23.92 10.42 -1.71
N ALA A 40 -24.79 11.35 -1.33
CA ALA A 40 -24.38 12.64 -0.78
C ALA A 40 -23.75 12.49 0.63
N ALA A 41 -23.24 13.60 1.16
CA ALA A 41 -22.87 13.68 2.56
C ALA A 41 -24.08 13.38 3.46
N VAL A 42 -23.82 12.72 4.60
CA VAL A 42 -24.88 12.45 5.59
C VAL A 42 -25.44 13.75 6.12
N THR A 43 -26.79 13.90 6.08
CA THR A 43 -27.48 15.09 6.59
C THR A 43 -27.19 15.27 8.07
N LYS A 44 -26.64 16.43 8.46
CA LYS A 44 -26.36 16.79 9.85
C LYS A 44 -27.64 17.24 10.54
N ILE A 45 -28.27 16.34 11.28
CA ILE A 45 -29.39 16.67 12.19
C ILE A 45 -28.83 17.09 13.54
N ASN A 46 -27.86 16.36 14.06
CA ASN A 46 -27.12 16.66 15.27
C ASN A 46 -25.62 16.69 14.97
N ASP A 47 -24.89 17.55 15.64
CA ASP A 47 -23.43 17.60 15.65
C ASP A 47 -22.90 16.93 16.90
N LEU A 48 -21.87 16.09 16.75
CA LEU A 48 -21.05 15.61 17.86
C LEU A 48 -20.23 16.78 18.42
N VAL A 49 -20.16 16.88 19.74
CA VAL A 49 -19.37 17.91 20.44
C VAL A 49 -18.25 17.26 21.22
N HIS A 50 -18.59 16.25 22.06
CA HIS A 50 -17.64 15.55 22.90
C HIS A 50 -18.05 14.10 23.09
N THR A 51 -17.08 13.17 23.03
CA THR A 51 -17.28 11.75 23.24
C THR A 51 -16.36 11.24 24.33
N LYS A 52 -16.94 10.74 25.43
CA LYS A 52 -16.22 10.11 26.53
C LYS A 52 -16.61 8.65 26.62
N LEU A 53 -15.62 7.77 26.58
CA LEU A 53 -15.77 6.33 26.62
C LEU A 53 -15.14 5.77 27.89
N SER A 54 -15.85 4.93 28.64
CA SER A 54 -15.30 4.11 29.72
C SER A 54 -15.38 2.65 29.30
N LEU A 55 -14.24 1.99 29.15
CA LEU A 55 -14.11 0.73 28.41
C LEU A 55 -13.43 -0.35 29.25
N GLU A 56 -13.89 -1.59 29.09
CA GLU A 56 -13.24 -2.77 29.70
C GLU A 56 -13.33 -3.94 28.70
N PRO A 57 -12.23 -4.34 28.04
CA PRO A 57 -12.22 -5.46 27.12
C PRO A 57 -12.34 -6.81 27.83
N ASP A 58 -13.17 -7.68 27.28
CA ASP A 58 -13.29 -9.09 27.66
C ASP A 58 -12.55 -9.95 26.60
N PHE A 59 -11.31 -10.26 26.89
CA PHE A 59 -10.44 -11.03 25.99
C PHE A 59 -11.03 -12.42 25.69
N LYS A 60 -11.64 -13.07 26.70
CA LYS A 60 -12.17 -14.42 26.55
C LYS A 60 -13.35 -14.50 25.58
N ASN A 61 -14.24 -13.52 25.66
CA ASN A 61 -15.45 -13.49 24.85
C ASN A 61 -15.27 -12.65 23.58
N LYS A 62 -14.13 -11.98 23.41
CA LYS A 62 -13.87 -10.99 22.34
C LYS A 62 -14.95 -9.92 22.30
N GLU A 63 -15.32 -9.40 23.46
CA GLU A 63 -16.33 -8.35 23.63
C GLU A 63 -15.72 -7.12 24.29
N LEU A 64 -16.32 -5.96 24.06
CA LEU A 64 -15.92 -4.71 24.74
C LEU A 64 -17.10 -4.16 25.52
N LYS A 65 -17.01 -4.18 26.86
CA LYS A 65 -17.98 -3.49 27.73
C LYS A 65 -17.67 -2.01 27.75
N GLY A 66 -18.69 -1.19 27.54
CA GLY A 66 -18.52 0.24 27.42
C GLY A 66 -19.64 1.05 28.06
N THR A 67 -19.27 2.26 28.50
CA THR A 67 -20.21 3.34 28.76
C THR A 67 -19.79 4.52 27.90
N ALA A 68 -20.63 4.92 26.98
CA ALA A 68 -20.44 6.10 26.14
C ALA A 68 -21.23 7.29 26.70
N SER A 69 -20.54 8.39 27.01
CA SER A 69 -21.14 9.67 27.33
C SER A 69 -20.92 10.61 26.15
N ILE A 70 -21.96 10.89 25.39
CA ILE A 70 -21.88 11.62 24.12
C ILE A 70 -22.62 12.95 24.28
N THR A 71 -21.89 14.04 24.15
CA THR A 71 -22.45 15.40 24.12
C THR A 71 -22.69 15.82 22.68
N LEU A 72 -23.92 16.25 22.38
CA LEU A 72 -24.38 16.66 21.06
C LEU A 72 -25.15 17.98 21.15
N LYS A 73 -25.37 18.58 20.00
CA LYS A 73 -26.30 19.70 19.80
C LYS A 73 -26.99 19.56 18.46
N PRO A 74 -28.24 20.09 18.29
CA PRO A 74 -28.85 20.19 16.97
C PRO A 74 -27.98 21.02 16.01
N HIS A 75 -27.84 20.58 14.77
CA HIS A 75 -27.04 21.28 13.76
C HIS A 75 -27.67 22.63 13.40
N PHE A 76 -28.97 22.65 13.07
CA PHE A 76 -29.71 23.86 12.71
C PHE A 76 -31.15 23.83 13.19
N TYR A 77 -31.93 22.83 12.76
CA TYR A 77 -33.36 22.74 13.15
C TYR A 77 -33.51 22.14 14.55
N PRO A 78 -34.47 22.66 15.36
CA PRO A 78 -34.77 22.02 16.62
C PRO A 78 -35.14 20.56 16.45
N THR A 79 -34.67 19.72 17.35
CA THR A 79 -34.93 18.27 17.33
C THR A 79 -35.22 17.73 18.72
N ASP A 80 -36.07 16.68 18.79
CA ASP A 80 -36.35 15.90 19.97
C ASP A 80 -35.97 14.41 19.79
N SER A 81 -35.14 14.14 18.79
CA SER A 81 -34.69 12.78 18.47
C SER A 81 -33.22 12.73 18.09
N LEU A 82 -32.59 11.60 18.37
CA LEU A 82 -31.21 11.31 18.02
C LEU A 82 -31.13 9.91 17.41
N THR A 83 -30.43 9.78 16.30
CA THR A 83 -30.07 8.50 15.72
C THR A 83 -28.55 8.34 15.78
N LEU A 84 -28.08 7.26 16.38
CA LEU A 84 -26.68 6.86 16.41
C LEU A 84 -26.47 5.55 15.63
N ASN A 85 -25.35 5.40 14.99
CA ASN A 85 -24.85 4.11 14.53
C ASN A 85 -24.38 3.32 15.77
N ALA A 86 -24.76 2.06 15.86
CA ALA A 86 -24.39 1.15 16.96
C ALA A 86 -24.48 -0.29 16.43
N LYS A 87 -23.47 -0.71 15.67
CA LYS A 87 -23.53 -1.95 14.90
C LYS A 87 -23.33 -3.18 15.79
N TYR A 88 -24.32 -4.07 15.81
CA TYR A 88 -24.30 -5.36 16.49
C TYR A 88 -23.93 -5.32 17.97
N MET A 89 -24.33 -4.28 18.69
CA MET A 89 -24.10 -4.13 20.12
C MET A 89 -25.26 -4.70 20.93
N ARG A 90 -24.99 -5.08 22.18
CA ARG A 90 -26.04 -5.24 23.19
C ARG A 90 -26.17 -3.90 23.93
N ILE A 91 -27.33 -3.27 23.85
CA ILE A 91 -27.62 -2.00 24.52
C ILE A 91 -28.29 -2.34 25.86
N GLU A 92 -27.63 -2.00 26.98
CA GLU A 92 -28.12 -2.29 28.32
C GLU A 92 -28.96 -1.15 28.88
N LYS A 93 -28.54 0.13 28.63
CA LYS A 93 -29.22 1.28 29.17
C LYS A 93 -28.99 2.52 28.30
N VAL A 94 -30.01 3.35 28.17
CA VAL A 94 -29.94 4.66 27.50
C VAL A 94 -30.61 5.71 28.39
N GLY A 95 -29.89 6.79 28.67
CA GLY A 95 -30.43 7.85 29.52
C GLY A 95 -29.85 9.22 29.23
N MET A 96 -30.56 10.25 29.67
CA MET A 96 -30.09 11.64 29.67
C MET A 96 -29.20 11.87 30.92
N ALA A 97 -28.03 12.46 30.74
CA ALA A 97 -27.16 12.84 31.87
C ALA A 97 -27.84 13.91 32.73
N ILE A 98 -27.85 13.70 34.04
CA ILE A 98 -28.32 14.71 35.00
C ILE A 98 -27.12 15.62 35.35
N VAL A 99 -27.14 16.84 34.88
CA VAL A 99 -26.15 17.86 35.24
C VAL A 99 -26.36 18.23 36.72
N SER A 100 -25.57 17.68 37.61
CA SER A 100 -25.51 18.13 39.03
C SER A 100 -24.66 19.40 39.12
N ALA A 101 -25.15 20.46 39.70
CA ALA A 101 -24.40 21.69 39.93
C ALA A 101 -23.17 21.56 40.83
N LYS A 102 -22.82 20.36 41.26
CA LYS A 102 -21.70 20.01 42.19
C LYS A 102 -20.71 18.98 41.59
N SER A 103 -20.68 18.77 40.32
CA SER A 103 -19.61 17.90 39.78
C SER A 103 -18.29 18.67 39.74
N THR A 104 -17.44 18.43 40.73
CA THR A 104 -16.00 18.67 40.61
C THR A 104 -15.46 17.79 39.49
N ASP A 105 -14.52 18.31 38.72
CA ASP A 105 -13.84 17.66 37.59
C ASP A 105 -13.08 16.35 37.92
N ASN A 106 -13.72 15.42 38.60
CA ASN A 106 -13.16 14.09 38.83
C ASN A 106 -13.49 13.19 37.67
N ALA A 107 -12.54 13.01 36.75
CA ALA A 107 -12.57 12.13 35.57
C ALA A 107 -13.01 10.68 35.90
N LEU A 108 -13.00 10.29 37.16
CA LEU A 108 -13.27 8.95 37.70
C LEU A 108 -14.73 8.66 38.06
N ASP A 109 -15.65 9.63 37.88
CA ASP A 109 -17.05 9.43 38.36
C ASP A 109 -17.82 8.49 37.42
N LYS A 110 -17.82 7.19 37.76
CA LYS A 110 -18.47 6.10 37.04
C LYS A 110 -20.00 6.10 37.12
N THR A 111 -20.60 7.01 37.90
CA THR A 111 -22.04 6.98 38.17
C THR A 111 -22.69 8.34 37.93
N ALA A 112 -22.65 8.85 36.72
CA ALA A 112 -23.56 9.93 36.38
C ALA A 112 -25.00 9.40 36.49
N SER A 113 -25.81 9.99 37.37
CA SER A 113 -27.23 9.64 37.46
C SER A 113 -27.90 10.02 36.13
N THR A 114 -28.78 9.13 35.67
CA THR A 114 -29.45 9.32 34.37
C THR A 114 -30.95 9.23 34.47
N ASN A 115 -31.65 10.05 33.72
CA ASN A 115 -33.07 9.84 33.43
C ASN A 115 -33.19 8.90 32.22
N ALA A 116 -33.87 7.75 32.38
CA ALA A 116 -34.03 6.78 31.30
C ALA A 116 -34.80 7.40 30.09
N LEU A 117 -34.34 7.12 28.91
CA LEU A 117 -34.94 7.56 27.66
C LEU A 117 -35.57 6.38 26.90
N LYS A 118 -36.61 6.70 26.15
CA LYS A 118 -37.20 5.71 25.21
C LYS A 118 -36.36 5.60 23.96
N TYR A 119 -36.11 4.38 23.53
CA TYR A 119 -35.36 4.11 22.32
C TYR A 119 -35.88 2.89 21.57
N THR A 120 -35.50 2.79 20.29
CA THR A 120 -35.60 1.59 19.46
C THR A 120 -34.22 1.25 18.91
N TYR A 121 -33.94 -0.03 18.71
CA TYR A 121 -32.67 -0.52 18.23
C TYR A 121 -32.88 -1.71 17.27
N ASP A 122 -32.26 -1.65 16.08
CA ASP A 122 -32.42 -2.65 15.02
C ASP A 122 -31.12 -3.44 14.72
N SER A 123 -30.16 -3.38 15.62
CA SER A 123 -28.79 -3.91 15.50
C SER A 123 -27.82 -3.07 14.66
N LEU A 124 -28.29 -2.01 14.01
CA LEU A 124 -27.45 -1.06 13.25
C LEU A 124 -27.62 0.35 13.79
N PHE A 125 -28.85 0.77 14.07
CA PHE A 125 -29.20 2.11 14.48
C PHE A 125 -29.90 2.13 15.83
N LEU A 126 -29.39 2.96 16.72
CA LEU A 126 -30.01 3.30 18.00
C LEU A 126 -30.75 4.63 17.86
N ARG A 127 -32.11 4.59 17.84
CA ARG A 127 -32.98 5.76 17.69
C ARG A 127 -33.56 6.13 19.05
N ILE A 128 -33.23 7.30 19.54
CA ILE A 128 -33.51 7.77 20.90
C ILE A 128 -34.51 8.94 20.80
N LYS A 129 -35.56 8.90 21.59
CA LYS A 129 -36.46 10.03 21.84
C LYS A 129 -35.91 10.84 23.01
N LEU A 130 -35.54 12.09 22.76
CA LEU A 130 -35.03 13.01 23.77
C LEU A 130 -36.12 13.40 24.77
N ASP A 131 -35.77 13.94 25.94
CA ASP A 131 -36.65 14.35 27.00
C ASP A 131 -37.42 15.65 26.67
N LYS A 132 -36.87 16.49 25.80
CA LYS A 132 -37.49 17.70 25.24
C LYS A 132 -36.99 17.98 23.83
N THR A 133 -37.54 18.99 23.19
CA THR A 133 -36.97 19.56 21.97
C THR A 133 -35.78 20.46 22.32
N TYR A 134 -34.64 20.24 21.69
CA TYR A 134 -33.44 21.06 21.81
C TYR A 134 -33.25 21.94 20.57
N THR A 135 -32.67 23.12 20.77
CA THR A 135 -32.30 24.05 19.70
C THR A 135 -30.81 24.02 19.42
N LYS A 136 -30.35 24.60 18.33
CA LYS A 136 -28.94 24.64 17.93
C LYS A 136 -28.00 25.29 18.97
N ASP A 137 -28.53 26.09 19.88
CA ASP A 137 -27.80 26.80 20.91
C ASP A 137 -27.77 26.03 22.24
N GLU A 138 -28.40 24.84 22.28
CA GLU A 138 -28.45 23.97 23.45
C GLU A 138 -27.68 22.66 23.20
N SER A 139 -26.83 22.29 24.14
CA SER A 139 -26.18 20.97 24.13
C SER A 139 -26.86 20.01 25.10
N TYR A 140 -26.83 18.74 24.80
CA TYR A 140 -27.32 17.68 25.68
C TYR A 140 -26.36 16.49 25.67
N THR A 141 -26.35 15.69 26.76
CA THR A 141 -25.46 14.55 26.88
C THR A 141 -26.26 13.28 27.12
N ILE A 142 -26.03 12.29 26.24
CA ILE A 142 -26.61 10.94 26.34
C ILE A 142 -25.59 9.98 26.95
N ILE A 143 -26.03 9.14 27.86
CA ILE A 143 -25.23 8.06 28.45
C ILE A 143 -25.81 6.73 27.97
N ILE A 144 -24.94 5.89 27.40
CA ILE A 144 -25.30 4.60 26.85
C ILE A 144 -24.38 3.54 27.48
N GLU A 145 -24.98 2.60 28.21
CA GLU A 145 -24.27 1.40 28.66
C GLU A 145 -24.48 0.30 27.63
N TYR A 146 -23.38 -0.32 27.17
CA TYR A 146 -23.44 -1.25 26.07
C TYR A 146 -22.32 -2.31 26.16
N THR A 147 -22.50 -3.37 25.38
CA THR A 147 -21.41 -4.33 25.08
C THR A 147 -21.29 -4.48 23.57
N ALA A 148 -20.16 -4.07 23.03
CA ALA A 148 -19.83 -4.30 21.63
C ALA A 148 -19.46 -5.75 21.38
N GLN A 149 -19.91 -6.29 20.25
CA GLN A 149 -19.73 -7.69 19.84
C GLN A 149 -19.14 -7.73 18.41
N PRO A 150 -17.85 -7.36 18.23
CA PRO A 150 -17.23 -7.16 16.92
C PRO A 150 -17.27 -8.40 16.04
N GLU A 151 -17.20 -9.60 16.62
CA GLU A 151 -17.29 -10.86 15.88
C GLU A 151 -18.68 -11.08 15.21
N LYS A 152 -19.70 -10.30 15.58
CA LYS A 152 -21.02 -10.32 14.94
C LYS A 152 -21.14 -9.30 13.81
N CYS A 153 -20.23 -8.34 13.73
CA CYS A 153 -20.20 -7.41 12.63
C CYS A 153 -19.94 -8.16 11.33
N LYS A 154 -20.87 -8.04 10.38
CA LYS A 154 -20.72 -8.65 9.07
C LYS A 154 -19.82 -7.73 8.25
N SER A 155 -18.63 -8.19 7.97
CA SER A 155 -17.72 -7.50 7.06
C SER A 155 -18.28 -7.55 5.63
N GLU A 156 -18.37 -6.41 4.98
CA GLU A 156 -18.56 -6.37 3.53
C GLU A 156 -17.24 -6.60 2.79
N GLY A 157 -16.11 -6.54 3.49
CA GLY A 157 -14.74 -6.77 3.05
C GLY A 157 -14.43 -6.29 1.63
N GLY A 158 -13.32 -5.59 1.47
CA GLY A 158 -12.89 -5.11 0.17
C GLY A 158 -11.45 -5.53 -0.15
N THR A 159 -10.85 -4.85 -1.11
CA THR A 159 -9.46 -5.07 -1.50
C THR A 159 -8.49 -4.36 -0.59
N SER A 160 -8.87 -3.20 -0.06
CA SER A 160 -8.03 -2.34 0.77
C SER A 160 -8.22 -2.60 2.26
N ILE A 161 -9.47 -2.76 2.71
CA ILE A 161 -9.82 -3.15 4.08
C ILE A 161 -10.48 -4.51 4.02
N LYS A 162 -9.80 -5.54 4.55
CA LYS A 162 -10.24 -6.94 4.40
C LYS A 162 -11.42 -7.30 5.30
N GLU A 163 -11.52 -6.67 6.46
CA GLU A 163 -12.56 -6.90 7.45
C GLU A 163 -12.99 -5.58 8.09
N ASP A 164 -14.23 -5.51 8.56
CA ASP A 164 -14.89 -4.28 9.02
C ASP A 164 -15.53 -4.48 10.41
N LYS A 165 -14.68 -4.89 11.38
CA LYS A 165 -15.11 -5.23 12.77
C LYS A 165 -14.94 -4.08 13.75
N GLY A 166 -14.19 -3.04 13.39
CA GLY A 166 -13.91 -1.86 14.21
C GLY A 166 -12.92 -2.07 15.37
N ILE A 167 -13.01 -3.19 16.10
CA ILE A 167 -12.04 -3.59 17.12
C ILE A 167 -11.71 -5.07 16.96
N TYR A 168 -10.43 -5.40 17.09
CA TYR A 168 -9.87 -6.71 16.81
C TYR A 168 -9.14 -7.27 18.02
N PHE A 169 -9.36 -8.56 18.31
CA PHE A 169 -8.75 -9.30 19.39
C PHE A 169 -7.78 -10.33 18.83
N ILE A 170 -6.50 -10.03 18.90
CA ILE A 170 -5.43 -10.86 18.37
C ILE A 170 -4.92 -11.79 19.47
N ASN A 171 -4.92 -13.10 19.21
CA ASN A 171 -4.46 -14.14 20.13
C ASN A 171 -4.92 -13.91 21.60
N PRO A 172 -6.23 -13.71 21.84
CA PRO A 172 -6.74 -13.22 23.12
C PRO A 172 -6.61 -14.24 24.28
N ASP A 173 -6.46 -15.51 23.98
CA ASP A 173 -6.26 -16.61 24.95
C ASP A 173 -4.79 -17.04 25.06
N SER A 174 -3.88 -16.38 24.35
CA SER A 174 -2.45 -16.70 24.28
C SER A 174 -2.17 -18.14 23.82
N SER A 175 -3.08 -18.72 23.04
CA SER A 175 -2.96 -20.10 22.54
C SER A 175 -1.88 -20.23 21.47
N ASP A 176 -1.65 -19.19 20.68
CA ASP A 176 -0.53 -19.08 19.75
C ASP A 176 0.70 -18.51 20.47
N LYS A 177 1.72 -19.34 20.67
CA LYS A 177 2.96 -18.96 21.35
C LYS A 177 3.85 -18.02 20.54
N TYR A 178 3.58 -17.88 19.24
CA TYR A 178 4.39 -17.12 18.28
C TYR A 178 3.77 -15.76 17.94
N LYS A 179 2.56 -15.50 18.46
CA LYS A 179 1.82 -14.26 18.25
C LYS A 179 1.53 -13.56 19.57
N PRO A 180 1.78 -12.25 19.72
CA PRO A 180 1.43 -11.55 20.96
C PRO A 180 -0.09 -11.44 21.13
N THR A 181 -0.52 -11.28 22.39
CA THR A 181 -1.89 -10.89 22.69
C THR A 181 -2.03 -9.39 22.51
N GLN A 182 -2.87 -8.96 21.55
CA GLN A 182 -3.10 -7.56 21.25
C GLN A 182 -4.60 -7.27 21.04
N ILE A 183 -4.98 -6.02 21.25
CA ILE A 183 -6.24 -5.45 20.77
C ILE A 183 -5.88 -4.17 20.00
N TRP A 184 -6.52 -3.93 18.88
CA TRP A 184 -6.40 -2.69 18.12
C TRP A 184 -7.70 -2.37 17.39
N THR A 185 -7.87 -1.09 17.00
CA THR A 185 -9.07 -0.60 16.34
C THR A 185 -8.73 -0.14 14.92
N GLN A 186 -9.71 -0.33 14.02
CA GLN A 186 -9.75 0.22 12.65
C GLN A 186 -11.14 0.77 12.40
N GLY A 187 -11.27 2.10 12.32
CA GLY A 187 -12.55 2.78 12.22
C GLY A 187 -12.99 3.12 10.80
N GLU A 188 -12.07 3.21 9.86
CA GLU A 188 -12.38 3.55 8.47
C GLU A 188 -13.03 2.34 7.75
N THR A 189 -14.11 2.55 6.97
CA THR A 189 -14.76 3.85 6.73
C THR A 189 -15.77 4.21 7.82
N GLU A 190 -16.65 3.32 8.24
CA GLU A 190 -17.71 3.50 9.25
C GLU A 190 -17.75 2.30 10.21
N ALA A 191 -16.57 1.83 10.64
CA ALA A 191 -16.43 0.73 11.58
C ALA A 191 -16.24 1.19 13.03
N ALA A 192 -16.11 2.50 13.30
CA ALA A 192 -16.10 3.04 14.65
C ALA A 192 -17.36 2.64 15.42
N SER A 193 -18.50 2.62 14.75
CA SER A 193 -19.78 2.20 15.34
C SER A 193 -19.91 0.69 15.63
N CYS A 194 -18.89 -0.13 15.33
CA CYS A 194 -18.82 -1.51 15.76
C CYS A 194 -18.28 -1.67 17.20
N TRP A 195 -17.61 -0.63 17.75
CA TRP A 195 -17.07 -0.70 19.09
C TRP A 195 -17.53 0.40 20.05
N PHE A 196 -18.10 1.51 19.54
CA PHE A 196 -18.83 2.48 20.39
C PHE A 196 -19.98 3.14 19.61
N PRO A 197 -21.10 3.49 20.28
CA PRO A 197 -22.20 4.22 19.61
C PRO A 197 -21.75 5.62 19.21
N THR A 198 -22.01 6.04 17.97
CA THR A 198 -21.63 7.37 17.46
C THR A 198 -22.47 7.77 16.24
N ILE A 199 -22.29 8.96 15.72
CA ILE A 199 -22.69 9.32 14.35
C ILE A 199 -21.47 9.01 13.48
N ASP A 200 -21.46 7.83 12.86
CA ASP A 200 -20.30 7.28 12.14
C ASP A 200 -20.23 7.81 10.72
N ALA A 201 -19.77 9.05 10.59
CA ALA A 201 -19.64 9.74 9.31
C ALA A 201 -18.40 10.67 9.34
N PRO A 202 -17.68 10.84 8.22
CA PRO A 202 -16.47 11.65 8.18
C PRO A 202 -16.75 13.13 8.42
N ASN A 203 -17.98 13.59 8.17
CA ASN A 203 -18.38 14.98 8.39
C ASN A 203 -18.80 15.31 9.83
N GLN A 204 -18.54 14.42 10.76
CA GLN A 204 -18.71 14.65 12.20
C GLN A 204 -17.35 14.77 12.86
N LYS A 205 -17.17 15.78 13.71
CA LYS A 205 -15.93 15.95 14.48
C LYS A 205 -16.26 16.15 15.95
N THR A 206 -15.52 15.49 16.83
CA THR A 206 -15.73 15.46 18.27
C THR A 206 -14.40 15.45 19.02
N THR A 207 -14.32 16.06 20.19
CA THR A 207 -13.23 15.86 21.14
C THR A 207 -13.42 14.52 21.84
N GLN A 208 -12.33 13.96 22.39
CA GLN A 208 -12.33 12.56 22.87
C GLN A 208 -11.75 12.42 24.26
N GLU A 209 -12.40 11.59 25.09
CA GLU A 209 -11.84 11.01 26.30
C GLU A 209 -12.02 9.49 26.29
N ILE A 210 -10.98 8.73 26.62
CA ILE A 210 -11.04 7.28 26.83
C ILE A 210 -10.49 6.92 28.19
N LEU A 211 -11.33 6.27 29.01
CA LEU A 211 -10.93 5.61 30.25
C LEU A 211 -10.97 4.09 29.97
N VAL A 212 -9.83 3.43 30.01
CA VAL A 212 -9.79 2.00 29.71
C VAL A 212 -9.20 1.20 30.88
N THR A 213 -9.93 0.18 31.31
CA THR A 213 -9.50 -0.74 32.37
C THR A 213 -8.92 -1.99 31.74
N VAL A 214 -7.64 -2.27 31.98
CA VAL A 214 -6.91 -3.40 31.36
C VAL A 214 -6.12 -4.18 32.43
N PRO A 215 -5.69 -5.43 32.16
CA PRO A 215 -4.67 -6.11 32.95
C PRO A 215 -3.38 -5.25 33.02
N ASP A 216 -2.77 -5.12 34.22
CA ASP A 216 -1.62 -4.22 34.47
C ASP A 216 -0.38 -4.54 33.61
N GLN A 217 -0.30 -5.74 33.09
CA GLN A 217 0.79 -6.16 32.20
C GLN A 217 0.74 -5.53 30.80
N PHE A 218 -0.41 -5.11 30.30
CA PHE A 218 -0.55 -4.54 28.99
C PHE A 218 -0.40 -3.03 28.99
N ARG A 219 0.21 -2.49 27.95
CA ARG A 219 0.23 -1.06 27.67
C ARG A 219 -1.01 -0.68 26.85
N THR A 220 -1.56 0.52 27.11
CA THR A 220 -2.58 1.12 26.25
C THR A 220 -1.99 2.28 25.47
N ILE A 221 -2.42 2.47 24.23
CA ILE A 221 -2.08 3.61 23.38
C ILE A 221 -3.38 4.11 22.75
N SER A 222 -3.56 5.44 22.69
CA SER A 222 -4.77 6.06 22.13
C SER A 222 -4.47 7.47 21.63
N ASN A 223 -5.46 8.12 21.03
CA ASN A 223 -5.39 9.53 20.59
C ASN A 223 -5.17 10.47 21.80
N GLY A 224 -4.53 11.62 21.56
CA GLY A 224 -4.29 12.64 22.58
C GLY A 224 -3.25 12.20 23.62
N LEU A 225 -3.30 12.77 24.82
CA LEU A 225 -2.34 12.54 25.90
C LEU A 225 -2.85 11.56 26.94
N LEU A 226 -1.95 10.75 27.49
CA LEU A 226 -2.22 9.95 28.69
C LEU A 226 -2.20 10.89 29.91
N ILE A 227 -3.36 11.13 30.49
CA ILE A 227 -3.57 12.08 31.60
C ILE A 227 -3.24 11.41 32.91
N SER A 228 -3.69 10.17 33.12
CA SER A 228 -3.39 9.38 34.32
C SER A 228 -3.37 7.89 34.05
N SER A 229 -2.66 7.16 34.92
CA SER A 229 -2.58 5.71 34.90
C SER A 229 -2.60 5.22 36.35
N GLU A 230 -3.70 4.57 36.74
CA GLU A 230 -3.95 4.20 38.16
C GLU A 230 -4.05 2.67 38.27
N LYS A 231 -3.24 2.11 39.21
CA LYS A 231 -3.35 0.69 39.51
C LYS A 231 -4.62 0.42 40.33
N LEU A 232 -5.36 -0.58 39.87
CA LEU A 232 -6.59 -1.04 40.52
C LEU A 232 -6.34 -2.34 41.29
N PRO A 233 -7.27 -2.74 42.20
CA PRO A 233 -7.27 -4.09 42.77
C PRO A 233 -7.31 -5.19 41.66
N ASN A 234 -6.87 -6.40 42.03
CA ASN A 234 -6.92 -7.57 41.16
C ASN A 234 -6.03 -7.53 39.89
N GLY A 235 -4.90 -6.81 39.94
CA GLY A 235 -3.93 -6.78 38.84
C GLY A 235 -4.40 -6.04 37.59
N LYS A 236 -5.36 -5.15 37.73
CA LYS A 236 -5.82 -4.24 36.66
C LYS A 236 -5.25 -2.85 36.82
N ARG A 237 -5.38 -2.06 35.77
CA ARG A 237 -5.01 -0.65 35.69
C ARG A 237 -6.07 0.13 34.91
N LEU A 238 -6.36 1.36 35.33
CA LEU A 238 -7.19 2.32 34.60
C LEU A 238 -6.29 3.37 33.97
N ASP A 239 -6.29 3.45 32.66
CA ASP A 239 -5.61 4.49 31.89
C ASP A 239 -6.63 5.51 31.39
N TYR A 240 -6.33 6.81 31.52
CA TYR A 240 -7.15 7.92 31.04
C TYR A 240 -6.42 8.68 29.94
N TRP A 241 -6.96 8.64 28.73
CA TRP A 241 -6.50 9.34 27.55
C TRP A 241 -7.44 10.48 27.19
N LYS A 242 -6.88 11.61 26.68
CA LYS A 242 -7.66 12.79 26.32
C LYS A 242 -7.11 13.47 25.08
N ASN A 243 -7.99 13.70 24.09
CA ASN A 243 -7.74 14.53 22.91
C ASN A 243 -8.69 15.73 22.90
N ASP A 244 -8.14 16.92 23.12
CA ASP A 244 -8.90 18.17 23.21
C ASP A 244 -9.21 18.81 21.85
N LYS A 245 -8.72 18.21 20.76
CA LYS A 245 -8.94 18.72 19.40
C LYS A 245 -9.95 17.84 18.66
N PRO A 246 -10.93 18.47 17.97
CA PRO A 246 -11.98 17.69 17.32
C PRO A 246 -11.45 16.96 16.09
N HIS A 247 -11.80 15.69 15.98
CA HIS A 247 -11.50 14.80 14.86
C HIS A 247 -12.69 13.87 14.57
N ALA A 248 -12.66 13.20 13.42
CA ALA A 248 -13.75 12.32 13.01
C ALA A 248 -13.78 11.01 13.82
N PRO A 249 -14.96 10.39 14.02
CA PRO A 249 -15.07 9.13 14.77
C PRO A 249 -14.23 7.98 14.22
N TYR A 250 -14.06 7.87 12.89
CA TYR A 250 -13.26 6.81 12.29
C TYR A 250 -11.77 6.86 12.70
N LEU A 251 -11.27 8.03 13.14
CA LEU A 251 -9.90 8.25 13.60
C LEU A 251 -9.66 7.88 15.08
N PHE A 252 -10.71 7.43 15.80
CA PHE A 252 -10.57 6.98 17.18
C PHE A 252 -9.74 5.71 17.24
N ALA A 253 -8.70 5.72 18.06
CA ALA A 253 -7.78 4.61 18.24
C ALA A 253 -7.77 4.10 19.68
N LEU A 254 -7.71 2.78 19.82
CA LEU A 254 -7.36 2.08 21.03
C LEU A 254 -6.49 0.88 20.69
N VAL A 255 -5.25 0.88 21.18
CA VAL A 255 -4.33 -0.24 21.04
C VAL A 255 -3.93 -0.73 22.42
N ILE A 256 -3.93 -2.05 22.64
CA ILE A 256 -3.60 -2.71 23.89
C ILE A 256 -2.68 -3.89 23.60
N GLY A 257 -1.56 -3.99 24.31
CA GLY A 257 -0.62 -5.10 24.12
C GLY A 257 0.67 -4.94 24.93
N ASP A 258 1.57 -5.89 24.77
CA ASP A 258 2.92 -5.85 25.34
C ASP A 258 3.88 -5.16 24.36
N PHE A 259 3.85 -3.83 24.36
CA PHE A 259 4.70 -3.00 23.52
C PHE A 259 5.84 -2.37 24.31
N VAL A 260 7.02 -2.31 23.70
CA VAL A 260 8.13 -1.49 24.18
C VAL A 260 8.05 -0.11 23.51
N GLN A 261 8.07 0.92 24.33
CA GLN A 261 8.07 2.31 23.89
C GLN A 261 9.51 2.82 23.71
N THR A 262 9.83 3.28 22.51
CA THR A 262 11.01 4.10 22.24
C THR A 262 10.58 5.56 22.13
N LYS A 263 11.19 6.43 22.95
CA LYS A 263 10.86 7.86 22.98
C LYS A 263 11.74 8.64 22.03
N ASP A 264 11.13 9.57 21.33
CA ASP A 264 11.75 10.58 20.49
C ASP A 264 11.05 11.92 20.69
N LYS A 265 11.48 12.96 20.01
CA LYS A 265 10.93 14.29 20.19
C LYS A 265 11.09 15.15 18.93
N TRP A 266 10.06 15.93 18.62
CA TRP A 266 10.14 17.01 17.67
C TRP A 266 9.66 18.31 18.29
N ARG A 267 10.54 19.31 18.42
CA ARG A 267 10.28 20.54 19.18
C ARG A 267 9.79 20.20 20.60
N ASP A 268 8.57 20.65 20.97
CA ASP A 268 7.95 20.35 22.28
C ASP A 268 6.96 19.18 22.22
N ILE A 269 6.85 18.50 21.08
CA ILE A 269 5.93 17.39 20.85
C ILE A 269 6.66 16.06 21.07
N ASP A 270 6.06 15.18 21.87
CA ASP A 270 6.55 13.82 22.06
C ASP A 270 6.24 13.00 20.79
N VAL A 271 7.28 12.30 20.32
CA VAL A 271 7.19 11.33 19.23
C VAL A 271 7.58 9.98 19.81
N ASN A 272 6.69 8.99 19.71
CA ASN A 272 6.95 7.69 20.32
C ASN A 272 6.74 6.56 19.33
N TYR A 273 7.53 5.52 19.45
CA TYR A 273 7.46 4.31 18.63
C TYR A 273 7.16 3.12 19.54
N TYR A 274 6.13 2.37 19.20
CA TYR A 274 5.69 1.20 19.96
C TYR A 274 5.82 -0.04 19.08
N MET A 275 6.72 -0.92 19.45
CA MET A 275 7.04 -2.14 18.70
C MET A 275 7.03 -3.35 19.64
N ASP A 276 6.96 -4.53 19.05
CA ASP A 276 7.17 -5.77 19.80
C ASP A 276 8.55 -5.75 20.49
N PRO A 277 8.67 -6.40 21.67
CA PRO A 277 9.94 -6.41 22.40
C PRO A 277 11.14 -6.88 21.59
N ALA A 278 10.95 -7.81 20.66
CA ALA A 278 12.01 -8.33 19.80
C ALA A 278 12.53 -7.29 18.78
N TYR A 279 11.70 -6.33 18.38
CA TYR A 279 12.03 -5.34 17.35
C TYR A 279 12.25 -3.93 17.91
N ALA A 280 11.93 -3.69 19.16
CA ALA A 280 12.14 -2.40 19.81
C ALA A 280 13.59 -1.85 19.71
N PRO A 281 14.67 -2.66 19.70
CA PRO A 281 16.02 -2.17 19.47
C PRO A 281 16.23 -1.48 18.10
N TYR A 282 15.35 -1.75 17.14
CA TYR A 282 15.43 -1.22 15.76
C TYR A 282 14.50 -0.01 15.53
N ALA A 283 13.75 0.44 16.55
CA ALA A 283 12.77 1.51 16.42
C ALA A 283 13.36 2.79 15.82
N GLN A 284 14.58 3.19 16.17
CA GLN A 284 15.25 4.34 15.57
C GLN A 284 15.67 4.12 14.11
N THR A 285 15.99 2.90 13.73
CA THR A 285 16.24 2.58 12.32
C THR A 285 14.98 2.73 11.49
N VAL A 286 13.83 2.23 11.99
CA VAL A 286 12.57 2.22 11.26
C VAL A 286 11.92 3.61 11.22
N PHE A 287 11.84 4.29 12.37
CA PHE A 287 11.05 5.50 12.54
C PHE A 287 11.86 6.79 12.74
N GLY A 288 13.19 6.69 12.83
CA GLY A 288 14.03 7.82 13.26
C GLY A 288 14.03 9.05 12.35
N HIS A 289 13.49 8.95 11.13
CA HIS A 289 13.28 10.11 10.27
C HIS A 289 11.96 10.86 10.55
N THR A 290 11.10 10.36 11.43
CA THR A 290 9.82 11.01 11.75
C THR A 290 9.95 12.46 12.24
N PRO A 291 10.88 12.81 13.14
CA PRO A 291 11.06 14.22 13.52
C PRO A 291 11.46 15.13 12.34
N GLU A 292 12.28 14.63 11.40
CA GLU A 292 12.64 15.38 10.19
C GLU A 292 11.43 15.53 9.25
N MET A 293 10.58 14.49 9.11
CA MET A 293 9.33 14.56 8.34
C MET A 293 8.37 15.61 8.93
N LEU A 294 8.19 15.62 10.26
CA LEU A 294 7.37 16.62 10.97
C LEU A 294 7.84 18.05 10.71
N GLU A 295 9.16 18.28 10.77
CA GLU A 295 9.76 19.61 10.48
C GLU A 295 9.58 20.00 9.03
N PHE A 296 9.88 19.09 8.13
CA PHE A 296 9.75 19.31 6.69
C PHE A 296 8.32 19.65 6.28
N PHE A 297 7.35 18.81 6.62
CA PHE A 297 5.96 19.05 6.24
C PHE A 297 5.37 20.29 6.90
N SER A 298 5.64 20.52 8.19
CA SER A 298 5.19 21.73 8.88
C SER A 298 5.70 23.00 8.19
N THR A 299 6.99 23.00 7.81
CA THR A 299 7.63 24.14 7.16
C THR A 299 7.14 24.31 5.73
N ARG A 300 7.07 23.20 4.97
CA ARG A 300 6.69 23.21 3.56
C ARG A 300 5.25 23.64 3.34
N LEU A 301 4.34 23.16 4.18
CA LEU A 301 2.93 23.54 4.19
C LEU A 301 2.67 24.92 4.80
N GLY A 302 3.66 25.47 5.55
CA GLY A 302 3.49 26.71 6.30
C GLY A 302 2.40 26.63 7.39
N TYR A 303 2.10 25.42 7.85
CA TYR A 303 1.14 25.11 8.91
C TYR A 303 1.76 24.07 9.85
N ILE A 304 2.04 24.49 11.10
CA ILE A 304 2.68 23.64 12.12
C ILE A 304 1.81 22.43 12.41
N TYR A 305 2.43 21.26 12.62
CA TYR A 305 1.74 20.02 13.03
C TYR A 305 0.76 20.34 14.17
N PRO A 306 -0.54 20.04 13.99
CA PRO A 306 -1.58 20.61 14.87
C PRO A 306 -1.87 19.77 16.12
N TRP A 307 -1.33 18.56 16.27
CA TRP A 307 -1.72 17.63 17.32
C TRP A 307 -0.74 17.64 18.50
N GLN A 308 -1.14 17.00 19.62
CA GLN A 308 -0.42 17.13 20.89
C GLN A 308 0.78 16.18 21.00
N LYS A 309 0.80 15.10 20.24
CA LYS A 309 1.86 14.09 20.16
C LYS A 309 1.83 13.40 18.80
N PHE A 310 2.82 12.59 18.50
CA PHE A 310 2.81 11.67 17.37
C PHE A 310 3.32 10.30 17.79
N ASP A 311 2.40 9.36 17.98
CA ASP A 311 2.70 7.96 18.30
C ASP A 311 2.55 7.08 17.04
N GLN A 312 3.43 6.10 16.87
CA GLN A 312 3.39 5.08 15.84
C GLN A 312 3.43 3.71 16.49
N VAL A 313 2.48 2.84 16.17
CA VAL A 313 2.32 1.53 16.79
C VAL A 313 2.32 0.45 15.70
N VAL A 314 3.15 -0.57 15.85
CA VAL A 314 3.17 -1.72 14.94
C VAL A 314 2.38 -2.85 15.55
N VAL A 315 1.33 -3.31 14.85
CA VAL A 315 0.43 -4.36 15.33
C VAL A 315 0.42 -5.58 14.42
N HIS A 316 0.03 -6.73 14.97
CA HIS A 316 -0.12 -7.97 14.21
C HIS A 316 -1.49 -8.06 13.53
N ASP A 317 -1.50 -8.70 12.35
CA ASP A 317 -2.71 -9.01 11.56
C ASP A 317 -3.51 -7.75 11.16
N PHE A 318 -2.87 -6.62 11.00
CA PHE A 318 -3.57 -5.41 10.60
C PHE A 318 -4.28 -5.61 9.25
N VAL A 319 -5.53 -5.16 9.18
CA VAL A 319 -6.40 -5.42 8.02
C VAL A 319 -6.11 -4.58 6.79
N SER A 320 -5.20 -3.60 6.90
CA SER A 320 -4.73 -2.72 5.83
C SER A 320 -3.21 -2.55 5.91
N GLY A 321 -2.63 -1.57 5.20
CA GLY A 321 -1.20 -1.21 5.30
C GLY A 321 -0.87 -0.44 6.57
N ALA A 322 -1.59 0.65 6.79
CA ALA A 322 -1.52 1.47 7.99
C ALA A 322 -2.83 2.26 8.16
N MET A 323 -2.91 3.12 9.17
CA MET A 323 -4.06 3.96 9.45
C MET A 323 -3.64 5.23 10.19
N GLU A 324 -4.10 6.35 9.71
CA GLU A 324 -3.78 7.71 10.16
C GLU A 324 -4.44 8.12 11.48
N ASN A 325 -4.89 7.23 12.34
CA ASN A 325 -5.56 7.59 13.58
C ASN A 325 -4.87 8.76 14.28
N THR A 326 -5.58 9.84 14.51
CA THR A 326 -5.05 11.15 14.91
C THR A 326 -4.06 11.08 16.07
N GLY A 327 -2.79 11.39 15.81
CA GLY A 327 -1.71 11.33 16.78
C GLY A 327 -1.38 9.93 17.32
N CYS A 328 -1.91 8.86 16.69
CA CYS A 328 -1.74 7.46 17.11
C CYS A 328 -1.83 6.54 15.89
N VAL A 329 -0.88 6.68 14.98
CA VAL A 329 -0.82 5.89 13.73
C VAL A 329 -0.62 4.41 14.04
N VAL A 330 -1.41 3.56 13.38
CA VAL A 330 -1.29 2.11 13.48
C VAL A 330 -0.71 1.56 12.18
N HIS A 331 0.37 0.79 12.28
CA HIS A 331 1.06 0.16 11.15
C HIS A 331 0.93 -1.36 11.21
N PHE A 332 0.93 -1.97 10.03
CA PHE A 332 1.02 -3.42 9.89
C PHE A 332 2.39 -3.96 10.32
N ASP A 333 2.43 -5.23 10.64
CA ASP A 333 3.56 -5.91 11.26
C ASP A 333 4.86 -5.98 10.42
N LYS A 334 4.82 -5.62 9.13
CA LYS A 334 6.06 -5.54 8.30
C LYS A 334 7.03 -4.45 8.75
N LEU A 335 6.55 -3.45 9.53
CA LEU A 335 7.43 -2.46 10.16
C LEU A 335 8.17 -3.03 11.39
N ASN A 336 7.77 -4.19 11.91
CA ASN A 336 8.58 -4.97 12.84
C ASN A 336 9.72 -5.64 12.05
N HIS A 337 10.82 -4.93 11.80
CA HIS A 337 11.98 -5.43 11.06
C HIS A 337 13.31 -4.96 11.66
N ASN A 338 14.39 -5.65 11.32
CA ASN A 338 15.74 -5.37 11.81
C ASN A 338 16.53 -4.50 10.84
N ASN A 339 17.75 -4.09 11.23
CA ASN A 339 18.63 -3.25 10.41
C ASN A 339 18.98 -3.86 9.04
N ARG A 340 19.00 -5.18 8.94
CA ARG A 340 19.32 -5.87 7.69
C ARG A 340 18.13 -5.85 6.74
N GLU A 341 16.91 -6.06 7.23
CA GLU A 341 15.67 -5.93 6.47
C GLU A 341 15.46 -4.49 6.00
N HIS A 342 15.87 -3.52 6.81
CA HIS A 342 15.78 -2.10 6.50
C HIS A 342 16.60 -1.68 5.26
N LEU A 343 17.68 -2.41 4.92
CA LEU A 343 18.45 -2.18 3.68
C LEU A 343 17.63 -2.47 2.42
N ASP A 344 16.66 -3.37 2.52
CA ASP A 344 15.84 -3.81 1.40
C ASP A 344 14.52 -3.03 1.32
N ASN A 345 13.96 -2.60 2.46
CA ASN A 345 12.77 -1.77 2.50
C ASN A 345 12.72 -0.92 3.77
N THR A 346 12.67 0.40 3.60
CA THR A 346 12.63 1.36 4.72
C THR A 346 11.21 1.61 5.23
N TYR A 347 10.19 1.40 4.40
CA TYR A 347 8.79 1.78 4.64
C TYR A 347 8.57 3.29 4.92
N GLU A 348 9.53 4.14 4.58
CA GLU A 348 9.40 5.59 4.77
C GLU A 348 8.25 6.20 4.00
N ASP A 349 7.89 5.61 2.87
CA ASP A 349 6.74 6.04 2.09
C ASP A 349 5.45 5.89 2.90
N VAL A 350 5.25 4.74 3.56
CA VAL A 350 4.10 4.51 4.44
C VAL A 350 4.12 5.48 5.63
N ILE A 351 5.28 5.67 6.26
CA ILE A 351 5.42 6.58 7.41
C ILE A 351 5.11 8.02 7.01
N SER A 352 5.59 8.48 5.87
CA SER A 352 5.34 9.83 5.35
C SER A 352 3.89 10.02 4.90
N HIS A 353 3.26 8.99 4.32
CA HIS A 353 1.85 8.94 3.96
C HIS A 353 0.96 9.16 5.20
N GLU A 354 1.12 8.31 6.22
CA GLU A 354 0.32 8.38 7.46
C GLU A 354 0.57 9.68 8.23
N LEU A 355 1.79 10.20 8.19
CA LEU A 355 2.06 11.50 8.81
C LEU A 355 1.38 12.64 8.05
N PHE A 356 1.37 12.61 6.71
CA PHE A 356 0.78 13.69 5.90
C PHE A 356 -0.74 13.79 6.07
N HIS A 357 -1.41 12.67 6.37
CA HIS A 357 -2.82 12.64 6.74
C HIS A 357 -3.16 13.53 7.92
N HIS A 358 -2.24 13.78 8.84
CA HIS A 358 -2.49 14.66 10.01
C HIS A 358 -2.85 16.09 9.62
N TRP A 359 -2.55 16.52 8.39
CA TRP A 359 -3.05 17.75 7.78
C TRP A 359 -4.22 17.48 6.83
N PHE A 360 -4.15 16.40 6.02
CA PHE A 360 -5.13 16.07 4.98
C PHE A 360 -5.78 14.69 5.28
N GLY A 361 -6.83 14.71 6.06
CA GLY A 361 -7.53 13.56 6.64
C GLY A 361 -8.01 13.89 8.04
N ASP A 362 -7.08 14.27 8.93
CA ASP A 362 -7.36 14.55 10.33
C ASP A 362 -7.77 16.00 10.59
N LEU A 363 -6.89 16.96 10.25
CA LEU A 363 -7.18 18.38 10.43
C LEU A 363 -8.32 18.83 9.50
N LEU A 364 -8.18 18.55 8.22
CA LEU A 364 -9.19 18.65 7.19
C LEU A 364 -9.65 17.25 6.83
N THR A 365 -10.93 16.95 6.93
CA THR A 365 -11.49 15.63 6.59
C THR A 365 -12.45 15.78 5.42
N CYS A 366 -12.52 14.81 4.54
CA CYS A 366 -13.52 14.80 3.46
C CYS A 366 -14.96 14.90 4.02
N GLU A 367 -15.81 15.73 3.40
CA GLU A 367 -17.23 15.92 3.83
C GLU A 367 -18.04 14.62 3.66
N SER A 368 -17.70 13.82 2.66
CA SER A 368 -18.25 12.49 2.40
C SER A 368 -17.19 11.59 1.79
N TRP A 369 -17.37 10.30 1.85
CA TRP A 369 -16.45 9.32 1.25
C TRP A 369 -16.28 9.53 -0.26
N SER A 370 -17.25 10.16 -0.93
CA SER A 370 -17.09 10.59 -2.33
C SER A 370 -15.90 11.53 -2.56
N ASN A 371 -15.50 12.28 -1.54
CA ASN A 371 -14.38 13.21 -1.55
C ASN A 371 -13.10 12.61 -0.93
N ILE A 372 -13.01 11.29 -0.74
CA ILE A 372 -11.84 10.60 -0.14
C ILE A 372 -10.50 10.96 -0.82
N PRO A 373 -10.43 11.31 -2.12
CA PRO A 373 -9.19 11.81 -2.71
C PRO A 373 -8.61 13.05 -2.01
N LEU A 374 -9.39 13.83 -1.26
CA LEU A 374 -8.86 14.96 -0.47
C LEU A 374 -8.06 14.51 0.75
N ASN A 375 -8.23 13.25 1.19
CA ASN A 375 -7.39 12.61 2.19
C ASN A 375 -6.25 11.87 1.47
N GLU A 376 -6.58 10.85 0.68
CA GLU A 376 -5.64 9.85 0.15
C GLU A 376 -4.69 10.37 -0.93
N SER A 377 -5.18 11.21 -1.85
CA SER A 377 -4.32 11.78 -2.89
C SER A 377 -3.24 12.68 -2.30
N PHE A 378 -3.60 13.43 -1.25
CA PHE A 378 -2.63 14.28 -0.55
C PHE A 378 -1.60 13.46 0.22
N ALA A 379 -2.01 12.42 0.93
CA ALA A 379 -1.10 11.53 1.65
C ALA A 379 -0.12 10.83 0.69
N THR A 380 -0.64 10.31 -0.43
CA THR A 380 0.18 9.74 -1.51
C THR A 380 1.17 10.79 -2.07
N TYR A 381 0.73 12.04 -2.24
CA TYR A 381 1.64 13.11 -2.68
C TYR A 381 2.67 13.47 -1.60
N GLY A 382 2.36 13.25 -0.33
CA GLY A 382 3.31 13.35 0.79
C GLY A 382 4.52 12.42 0.61
N GLU A 383 4.32 11.20 0.06
CA GLU A 383 5.39 10.27 -0.28
C GLU A 383 6.36 10.88 -1.32
N TYR A 384 5.82 11.48 -2.39
CA TYR A 384 6.63 12.18 -3.39
C TYR A 384 7.42 13.33 -2.77
N LEU A 385 6.76 14.18 -1.98
CA LEU A 385 7.38 15.35 -1.34
C LEU A 385 8.51 14.95 -0.37
N TRP A 386 8.32 13.87 0.39
CA TRP A 386 9.36 13.33 1.26
C TRP A 386 10.56 12.82 0.45
N ASN A 387 10.32 12.03 -0.59
CA ASN A 387 11.38 11.54 -1.48
C ASN A 387 12.15 12.70 -2.14
N GLU A 388 11.46 13.75 -2.59
CA GLU A 388 12.07 14.94 -3.17
C GLU A 388 12.98 15.65 -2.15
N HIS A 389 12.52 15.78 -0.91
CA HIS A 389 13.27 16.42 0.17
C HIS A 389 14.47 15.60 0.62
N LYS A 390 14.29 14.33 0.90
CA LYS A 390 15.28 13.45 1.53
C LYS A 390 16.32 12.93 0.55
N TYR A 391 15.88 12.51 -0.62
CA TYR A 391 16.69 11.76 -1.59
C TYR A 391 16.88 12.50 -2.91
N GLY A 392 16.23 13.64 -3.08
CA GLY A 392 16.35 14.50 -4.25
C GLY A 392 15.40 14.14 -5.39
N ARG A 393 15.43 14.99 -6.41
CA ARG A 393 14.48 14.99 -7.51
C ARG A 393 14.41 13.64 -8.26
N ASN A 394 15.53 12.99 -8.55
CA ASN A 394 15.53 11.73 -9.30
C ASN A 394 14.81 10.62 -8.54
N GLN A 395 14.95 10.53 -7.21
CA GLN A 395 14.22 9.54 -6.41
C GLN A 395 12.72 9.85 -6.34
N ALA A 396 12.35 11.12 -6.28
CA ALA A 396 10.96 11.54 -6.32
C ALA A 396 10.31 11.26 -7.69
N ASP A 397 11.04 11.48 -8.79
CA ASP A 397 10.54 11.16 -10.13
C ASP A 397 10.33 9.64 -10.31
N LEU A 398 11.21 8.80 -9.73
CA LEU A 398 10.99 7.36 -9.69
C LEU A 398 9.70 6.99 -8.93
N LYS A 399 9.42 7.67 -7.80
CA LYS A 399 8.15 7.52 -7.08
C LYS A 399 6.95 7.96 -7.93
N PHE A 400 7.10 9.00 -8.73
CA PHE A 400 6.06 9.42 -9.68
C PHE A 400 5.80 8.36 -10.76
N ASP A 401 6.85 7.71 -11.28
CA ASP A 401 6.71 6.58 -12.22
C ASP A 401 5.98 5.39 -11.60
N GLU A 402 6.21 5.11 -10.31
CA GLU A 402 5.43 4.12 -9.57
C GLU A 402 3.94 4.50 -9.52
N PHE A 403 3.61 5.77 -9.30
CA PHE A 403 2.22 6.25 -9.35
C PHE A 403 1.60 6.02 -10.72
N LEU A 404 2.29 6.42 -11.78
CA LEU A 404 1.81 6.24 -13.15
C LEU A 404 1.60 4.78 -13.48
N SER A 405 2.58 3.93 -13.20
CA SER A 405 2.52 2.49 -13.49
C SER A 405 1.36 1.81 -12.76
N ALA A 406 1.20 2.10 -11.46
CA ALA A 406 0.13 1.52 -10.66
C ALA A 406 -1.25 1.97 -11.15
N TYR A 407 -1.43 3.27 -11.43
CA TYR A 407 -2.69 3.78 -11.97
C TYR A 407 -3.01 3.23 -13.36
N LEU A 408 -2.06 3.27 -14.30
CA LEU A 408 -2.28 2.79 -15.67
C LEU A 408 -2.59 1.28 -15.71
N SER A 409 -1.99 0.50 -14.81
CA SER A 409 -2.31 -0.92 -14.66
C SER A 409 -3.79 -1.14 -14.26
N GLU A 410 -4.32 -0.36 -13.31
CA GLU A 410 -5.74 -0.43 -12.94
C GLU A 410 -6.65 0.15 -14.03
N ALA A 411 -6.23 1.24 -14.68
CA ALA A 411 -7.00 1.92 -15.71
C ALA A 411 -7.24 1.07 -16.97
N ALA A 412 -6.46 0.01 -17.17
CA ALA A 412 -6.70 -0.97 -18.23
C ALA A 412 -8.03 -1.71 -18.08
N ASP A 413 -8.50 -1.89 -16.82
CA ASP A 413 -9.74 -2.62 -16.52
C ASP A 413 -10.82 -1.71 -15.92
N LYS A 414 -10.45 -0.60 -15.24
CA LYS A 414 -11.35 0.28 -14.52
C LYS A 414 -10.98 1.74 -14.74
N GLN A 415 -11.88 2.52 -15.33
CA GLN A 415 -11.73 3.99 -15.43
C GLN A 415 -12.94 4.65 -14.80
N VAL A 416 -12.72 5.48 -13.78
CA VAL A 416 -13.76 6.17 -13.03
C VAL A 416 -13.31 7.59 -12.68
N PRO A 417 -14.24 8.53 -12.42
CA PRO A 417 -13.90 9.85 -11.88
C PRO A 417 -13.22 9.73 -10.51
N MET A 418 -12.42 10.71 -10.15
CA MET A 418 -11.81 10.80 -8.81
C MET A 418 -12.91 11.03 -7.74
N ILE A 419 -13.74 12.03 -7.94
CA ILE A 419 -14.88 12.36 -7.07
C ILE A 419 -16.09 11.57 -7.55
N ARG A 420 -16.55 10.61 -6.75
CA ARG A 420 -17.58 9.63 -7.13
C ARG A 420 -18.72 9.63 -6.13
N PHE A 421 -19.90 10.10 -6.55
CA PHE A 421 -21.12 10.04 -5.74
C PHE A 421 -21.96 8.79 -6.03
N TYR A 422 -21.61 8.01 -7.05
CA TYR A 422 -22.28 6.78 -7.46
C TYR A 422 -21.31 5.62 -7.29
N TYR A 423 -21.44 4.86 -6.22
CA TYR A 423 -20.62 3.68 -5.93
C TYR A 423 -21.44 2.60 -5.22
N SER A 424 -21.09 1.33 -5.39
CA SER A 424 -21.77 0.22 -4.74
C SER A 424 -21.38 0.14 -3.27
N LYS A 425 -20.10 -0.05 -3.01
CA LYS A 425 -19.49 -0.14 -1.69
C LYS A 425 -18.52 1.01 -1.45
N ARG A 426 -18.36 1.45 -0.19
CA ARG A 426 -17.37 2.49 0.18
C ARG A 426 -15.94 2.04 -0.13
N ASP A 427 -15.64 0.77 0.08
CA ASP A 427 -14.31 0.21 -0.21
C ASP A 427 -13.92 0.34 -1.69
N ASP A 428 -14.88 0.40 -2.62
CA ASP A 428 -14.62 0.65 -4.04
C ASP A 428 -13.99 2.02 -4.32
N LEU A 429 -14.00 2.92 -3.34
CA LEU A 429 -13.40 4.26 -3.41
C LEU A 429 -11.91 4.26 -3.09
N PHE A 430 -11.40 3.20 -2.43
CA PHE A 430 -10.01 3.04 -2.02
C PHE A 430 -9.22 2.28 -3.10
N ASP A 431 -8.98 2.95 -4.21
CA ASP A 431 -8.37 2.38 -5.41
C ASP A 431 -7.21 3.25 -5.93
N ARG A 432 -6.55 2.79 -7.01
CA ARG A 432 -5.45 3.52 -7.61
C ARG A 432 -5.83 4.90 -8.16
N HIS A 433 -7.13 5.16 -8.33
CA HIS A 433 -7.62 6.49 -8.69
C HIS A 433 -7.52 7.44 -7.50
N SER A 434 -8.03 7.05 -6.32
CA SER A 434 -8.00 7.90 -5.13
C SER A 434 -6.58 8.14 -4.60
N TYR A 435 -5.67 7.19 -4.78
CA TYR A 435 -4.27 7.26 -4.33
C TYR A 435 -3.35 7.79 -5.43
N GLN A 436 -2.89 6.94 -6.33
CA GLN A 436 -1.80 7.21 -7.26
C GLN A 436 -2.16 8.23 -8.34
N LYS A 437 -3.33 8.08 -8.97
CA LYS A 437 -3.82 9.10 -9.92
C LYS A 437 -3.93 10.47 -9.23
N GLY A 438 -4.44 10.48 -8.00
CA GLY A 438 -4.59 11.70 -7.23
C GLY A 438 -3.27 12.37 -6.90
N GLY A 439 -2.26 11.62 -6.46
CA GLY A 439 -0.90 12.10 -6.24
C GLY A 439 -0.30 12.71 -7.51
N ALA A 440 -0.48 12.03 -8.65
CA ALA A 440 -0.01 12.53 -9.94
C ALA A 440 -0.74 13.82 -10.39
N ILE A 441 -2.05 13.93 -10.14
CA ILE A 441 -2.82 15.16 -10.45
C ILE A 441 -2.32 16.33 -9.58
N LEU A 442 -2.06 16.12 -8.30
CA LEU A 442 -1.50 17.15 -7.42
C LEU A 442 -0.11 17.59 -7.89
N HIS A 443 0.71 16.65 -8.39
CA HIS A 443 2.00 16.99 -8.99
C HIS A 443 1.83 17.86 -10.25
N MET A 444 0.93 17.48 -11.16
CA MET A 444 0.61 18.31 -12.34
C MET A 444 0.11 19.71 -11.95
N LEU A 445 -0.76 19.81 -10.93
CA LEU A 445 -1.25 21.10 -10.46
C LEU A 445 -0.09 21.95 -9.93
N ARG A 446 0.82 21.35 -9.12
CA ARG A 446 2.02 22.05 -8.64
C ARG A 446 2.89 22.56 -9.78
N LYS A 447 3.12 21.74 -10.82
CA LYS A 447 3.92 22.14 -11.98
C LYS A 447 3.23 23.19 -12.85
N TYR A 448 1.92 23.18 -12.89
CA TYR A 448 1.13 24.16 -13.62
C TYR A 448 1.19 25.55 -12.97
N VAL A 449 0.88 25.64 -11.66
CA VAL A 449 0.79 26.91 -10.94
C VAL A 449 2.12 27.38 -10.38
N GLY A 450 3.12 26.50 -10.28
CA GLY A 450 4.42 26.73 -9.67
C GLY A 450 4.43 26.53 -8.15
N ASP A 451 5.61 26.24 -7.60
CA ASP A 451 5.81 25.89 -6.20
C ASP A 451 5.28 26.94 -5.22
N GLU A 452 5.55 28.21 -5.46
CA GLU A 452 5.15 29.29 -4.55
C GLU A 452 3.63 29.37 -4.43
N ALA A 453 2.92 29.38 -5.56
CA ALA A 453 1.47 29.45 -5.57
C ALA A 453 0.84 28.16 -5.00
N PHE A 454 1.40 27.00 -5.32
CA PHE A 454 0.92 25.72 -4.83
C PHE A 454 0.93 25.65 -3.29
N PHE A 455 2.09 25.85 -2.67
CA PHE A 455 2.19 25.74 -1.21
C PHE A 455 1.51 26.91 -0.47
N LYS A 456 1.43 28.10 -1.08
CA LYS A 456 0.63 29.19 -0.54
C LYS A 456 -0.87 28.88 -0.55
N SER A 457 -1.36 28.21 -1.60
CA SER A 457 -2.73 27.75 -1.68
C SER A 457 -3.03 26.68 -0.65
N LEU A 458 -2.13 25.69 -0.46
CA LEU A 458 -2.28 24.68 0.58
C LEU A 458 -2.28 25.28 1.99
N LYS A 459 -1.39 26.24 2.27
CA LYS A 459 -1.41 26.97 3.55
C LYS A 459 -2.75 27.66 3.80
N LEU A 460 -3.30 28.33 2.79
CA LEU A 460 -4.58 29.01 2.88
C LEU A 460 -5.73 28.01 3.07
N TYR A 461 -5.70 26.89 2.36
CA TYR A 461 -6.67 25.82 2.45
C TYR A 461 -6.70 25.21 3.86
N LEU A 462 -5.53 24.87 4.44
CA LEU A 462 -5.39 24.37 5.80
C LEU A 462 -5.85 25.40 6.84
N THR A 463 -5.46 26.67 6.69
CA THR A 463 -5.82 27.72 7.65
C THR A 463 -7.32 28.01 7.68
N ARG A 464 -7.98 28.07 6.52
CA ARG A 464 -9.40 28.36 6.37
C ARG A 464 -10.27 27.23 6.91
N ASN A 465 -9.84 26.01 6.70
CA ASN A 465 -10.66 24.84 6.96
C ASN A 465 -10.18 24.00 8.15
N ALA A 466 -9.26 24.52 8.97
CA ALA A 466 -8.77 23.81 10.14
C ALA A 466 -9.90 23.25 11.01
N TYR A 467 -9.85 21.95 11.33
CA TYR A 467 -10.85 21.20 12.10
C TYR A 467 -12.25 21.16 11.47
N LYS A 468 -12.34 21.38 10.15
CA LYS A 468 -13.60 21.29 9.39
C LYS A 468 -13.53 20.13 8.41
N THR A 469 -14.65 19.93 7.73
CA THR A 469 -14.76 19.03 6.58
C THR A 469 -14.81 19.80 5.27
N VAL A 470 -14.36 19.18 4.20
CA VAL A 470 -14.07 19.82 2.92
C VAL A 470 -14.55 19.00 1.73
N GLU A 471 -14.90 19.71 0.67
CA GLU A 471 -15.17 19.16 -0.66
C GLU A 471 -14.14 19.65 -1.69
N ILE A 472 -14.12 19.04 -2.86
CA ILE A 472 -13.15 19.37 -3.93
C ILE A 472 -13.20 20.84 -4.34
N ASN A 473 -14.37 21.47 -4.26
CA ASN A 473 -14.53 22.88 -4.59
C ASN A 473 -13.84 23.83 -3.59
N ASP A 474 -13.72 23.44 -2.32
CA ASP A 474 -12.98 24.23 -1.33
C ASP A 474 -11.50 24.33 -1.71
N LEU A 475 -10.93 23.22 -2.20
CA LEU A 475 -9.57 23.20 -2.72
C LEU A 475 -9.43 24.09 -3.96
N ARG A 476 -10.31 23.92 -4.95
CA ARG A 476 -10.30 24.72 -6.19
C ARG A 476 -10.34 26.21 -5.90
N MET A 477 -11.33 26.66 -5.14
CA MET A 477 -11.53 28.08 -4.82
C MET A 477 -10.32 28.68 -4.11
N THR A 478 -9.62 27.90 -3.30
CA THR A 478 -8.39 28.36 -2.63
C THR A 478 -7.25 28.59 -3.60
N PHE A 479 -7.09 27.71 -4.60
CA PHE A 479 -6.09 27.89 -5.64
C PHE A 479 -6.43 29.06 -6.56
N GLU A 480 -7.70 29.23 -6.94
CA GLU A 480 -8.16 30.36 -7.74
C GLU A 480 -7.93 31.71 -7.02
N GLU A 481 -8.14 31.76 -5.70
CA GLU A 481 -7.89 32.96 -4.91
C GLU A 481 -6.41 33.37 -4.89
N VAL A 482 -5.49 32.39 -4.82
CA VAL A 482 -4.05 32.68 -4.76
C VAL A 482 -3.48 32.99 -6.13
N THR A 483 -3.91 32.27 -7.17
CA THR A 483 -3.37 32.41 -8.53
C THR A 483 -4.06 33.52 -9.33
N GLY A 484 -5.31 33.82 -9.02
CA GLY A 484 -6.16 34.69 -9.83
C GLY A 484 -6.65 34.07 -11.15
N GLU A 485 -6.41 32.76 -11.34
CA GLU A 485 -6.79 32.03 -12.56
C GLU A 485 -8.09 31.25 -12.35
N ASP A 486 -8.89 31.11 -13.40
CA ASP A 486 -10.01 30.15 -13.43
C ASP A 486 -9.46 28.75 -13.61
N LEU A 487 -9.57 27.91 -12.57
CA LEU A 487 -9.11 26.52 -12.56
C LEU A 487 -10.28 25.51 -12.71
N ASN A 488 -11.50 25.96 -12.99
CA ASN A 488 -12.64 25.06 -13.23
C ASN A 488 -12.32 24.00 -14.29
N TRP A 489 -11.61 24.40 -15.38
CA TRP A 489 -11.24 23.47 -16.42
C TRP A 489 -10.35 22.32 -15.92
N PHE A 490 -9.39 22.62 -15.02
CA PHE A 490 -8.45 21.64 -14.46
C PHE A 490 -9.19 20.67 -13.54
N PHE A 491 -9.94 21.21 -12.58
CA PHE A 491 -10.66 20.39 -11.60
C PHE A 491 -11.77 19.55 -12.25
N ASN A 492 -12.50 20.10 -13.20
CA ASN A 492 -13.52 19.36 -13.96
C ASN A 492 -12.91 18.24 -14.78
N GLN A 493 -11.77 18.48 -15.42
CA GLN A 493 -11.09 17.49 -16.23
C GLN A 493 -10.51 16.34 -15.41
N TRP A 494 -9.85 16.64 -14.29
CA TRP A 494 -9.04 15.67 -13.57
C TRP A 494 -9.76 15.02 -12.39
N PHE A 495 -10.65 15.73 -11.71
CA PHE A 495 -11.35 15.20 -10.56
C PHE A 495 -12.77 14.70 -10.88
N MET A 496 -13.46 15.33 -11.83
CA MET A 496 -14.88 15.06 -12.10
C MET A 496 -15.11 14.17 -13.33
N LYS A 497 -14.10 13.95 -14.17
CA LYS A 497 -14.16 13.07 -15.34
C LYS A 497 -13.26 11.86 -15.17
N GLU A 498 -13.60 10.80 -15.87
CA GLU A 498 -12.81 9.56 -15.95
C GLU A 498 -11.71 9.64 -17.01
N GLY A 499 -10.79 8.66 -16.96
CA GLY A 499 -9.78 8.45 -18.00
C GLY A 499 -8.49 9.26 -17.80
N HIS A 500 -7.64 9.16 -18.79
CA HIS A 500 -6.35 9.84 -18.92
C HIS A 500 -6.02 10.02 -20.42
N PRO A 501 -5.12 10.97 -20.77
CA PRO A 501 -4.69 11.15 -22.14
C PRO A 501 -3.77 10.01 -22.60
N GLU A 502 -4.00 9.53 -23.82
CA GLU A 502 -3.11 8.66 -24.58
C GLU A 502 -2.47 9.49 -25.70
N LEU A 503 -1.16 9.71 -25.61
CA LEU A 503 -0.44 10.63 -26.48
C LEU A 503 0.50 9.91 -27.43
N GLU A 504 0.41 10.26 -28.72
CA GLU A 504 1.45 9.95 -29.69
C GLU A 504 2.22 11.21 -30.04
N VAL A 505 3.52 11.21 -29.74
CA VAL A 505 4.40 12.36 -29.92
C VAL A 505 5.38 12.10 -31.08
N LYS A 506 5.35 12.96 -32.09
CA LYS A 506 6.18 12.85 -33.31
C LYS A 506 7.06 14.09 -33.46
N HIS A 507 8.34 13.86 -33.63
CA HIS A 507 9.35 14.89 -33.82
C HIS A 507 9.66 15.09 -35.31
N GLN A 508 9.72 16.36 -35.73
CA GLN A 508 10.06 16.77 -37.09
C GLN A 508 11.17 17.81 -37.07
N VAL A 509 12.24 17.53 -37.79
CA VAL A 509 13.29 18.51 -37.99
C VAL A 509 13.02 19.24 -39.34
N TYR A 510 12.76 20.53 -39.31
CA TYR A 510 12.64 21.31 -40.53
C TYR A 510 14.01 21.59 -41.14
N ASN A 511 14.21 21.16 -42.36
CA ASN A 511 15.44 21.46 -43.12
C ASN A 511 15.48 22.94 -43.45
N GLY A 512 16.33 23.71 -42.76
CA GLY A 512 16.52 25.16 -42.91
C GLY A 512 17.67 25.64 -42.06
N SER A 513 17.61 26.85 -41.55
CA SER A 513 18.65 27.46 -40.67
C SER A 513 18.87 26.74 -39.34
N GLY A 514 18.11 25.66 -39.06
CA GLY A 514 18.20 24.87 -37.80
C GLY A 514 17.58 25.55 -36.58
N GLU A 515 16.84 26.64 -36.79
CA GLU A 515 16.22 27.42 -35.71
C GLU A 515 14.75 27.10 -35.45
N LEU A 516 14.16 26.17 -36.19
CA LEU A 516 12.77 25.74 -36.03
C LEU A 516 12.69 24.22 -35.87
N TYR A 517 12.07 23.79 -34.76
CA TYR A 517 11.79 22.39 -34.48
C TYR A 517 10.30 22.15 -34.45
N GLY A 518 9.82 21.13 -35.15
CA GLY A 518 8.41 20.75 -35.18
C GLY A 518 8.14 19.59 -34.24
N ILE A 519 7.06 19.70 -33.49
CA ILE A 519 6.53 18.58 -32.69
C ILE A 519 5.03 18.45 -32.95
N THR A 520 4.59 17.24 -33.27
CA THR A 520 3.17 16.92 -33.46
C THR A 520 2.71 15.99 -32.35
N ILE A 521 1.64 16.38 -31.68
CA ILE A 521 1.01 15.58 -30.63
C ILE A 521 -0.37 15.16 -31.07
N ILE A 522 -0.67 13.87 -30.96
CA ILE A 522 -1.97 13.26 -31.28
C ILE A 522 -2.53 12.65 -30.00
N GLN A 523 -3.73 13.05 -29.60
CA GLN A 523 -4.48 12.43 -28.52
C GLN A 523 -5.35 11.32 -29.10
N LYS A 524 -5.13 10.07 -28.69
CA LYS A 524 -5.83 8.89 -29.21
C LYS A 524 -7.12 8.57 -28.47
N SER A 525 -7.26 9.08 -27.26
CA SER A 525 -8.44 8.93 -26.40
C SER A 525 -9.29 10.21 -26.36
N THR A 526 -10.01 10.44 -25.30
CA THR A 526 -10.71 11.70 -25.03
C THR A 526 -9.71 12.86 -25.03
N VAL A 527 -10.11 13.99 -25.62
CA VAL A 527 -9.23 15.19 -25.67
C VAL A 527 -9.15 15.85 -24.31
N PHE A 528 -7.92 16.03 -23.84
CA PHE A 528 -7.56 16.74 -22.63
C PHE A 528 -6.89 18.07 -22.97
N LYS A 529 -7.07 19.07 -22.11
CA LYS A 529 -6.27 20.30 -22.12
C LYS A 529 -5.02 20.07 -21.28
N LEU A 530 -3.85 20.08 -21.93
CA LEU A 530 -2.57 19.74 -21.30
C LEU A 530 -1.55 20.88 -21.52
N PRO A 531 -1.27 21.68 -20.50
CA PRO A 531 -0.08 22.53 -20.48
C PRO A 531 1.16 21.65 -20.28
N VAL A 532 2.10 21.69 -21.23
CA VAL A 532 3.31 20.85 -21.24
C VAL A 532 4.54 21.69 -21.49
N ASP A 533 5.59 21.45 -20.74
CA ASP A 533 6.89 22.06 -20.96
C ASP A 533 7.76 21.20 -21.87
N ILE A 534 8.38 21.84 -22.85
CA ILE A 534 9.34 21.23 -23.76
C ILE A 534 10.67 21.95 -23.61
N ASP A 535 11.74 21.20 -23.36
CA ASP A 535 13.09 21.75 -23.30
C ASP A 535 13.87 21.47 -24.59
N ILE A 536 14.39 22.55 -25.18
CA ILE A 536 15.33 22.50 -26.28
C ILE A 536 16.72 22.73 -25.73
N TYR A 537 17.55 21.71 -25.75
CA TYR A 537 18.96 21.81 -25.40
C TYR A 537 19.76 22.37 -26.56
N THR A 538 20.57 23.36 -26.32
CA THR A 538 21.40 24.02 -27.32
C THR A 538 22.82 24.24 -26.81
N ALA A 539 23.76 24.59 -27.69
CA ALA A 539 25.09 24.96 -27.27
C ALA A 539 25.15 26.24 -26.38
N LYS A 540 24.05 27.01 -26.32
CA LYS A 540 23.92 28.23 -25.51
C LYS A 540 23.12 27.99 -24.19
N GLY A 541 22.68 26.75 -23.91
CA GLY A 541 21.88 26.40 -22.75
C GLY A 541 20.54 25.80 -23.12
N ILE A 542 19.66 25.65 -22.13
CA ILE A 542 18.34 25.07 -22.25
C ILE A 542 17.32 26.18 -22.52
N GLU A 543 16.47 26.00 -23.51
CA GLU A 543 15.37 26.89 -23.86
C GLU A 543 14.06 26.19 -23.61
N ARG A 544 13.30 26.66 -22.61
CA ARG A 544 12.00 26.05 -22.23
C ARG A 544 10.86 26.71 -22.98
N HIS A 545 9.96 25.90 -23.52
CA HIS A 545 8.75 26.29 -24.21
C HIS A 545 7.55 25.64 -23.58
N ARG A 546 6.60 26.41 -23.04
CA ARG A 546 5.31 25.87 -22.62
C ARG A 546 4.32 25.88 -23.78
N ILE A 547 3.78 24.73 -24.11
CA ILE A 547 2.71 24.57 -25.11
C ILE A 547 1.40 24.16 -24.41
N ILE A 548 0.28 24.41 -25.07
CA ILE A 548 -1.04 23.96 -24.61
C ILE A 548 -1.63 23.05 -25.68
N ILE A 549 -1.77 21.77 -25.34
CA ILE A 549 -2.41 20.76 -26.18
C ILE A 549 -3.89 20.75 -25.79
N GLU A 550 -4.79 20.99 -26.75
CA GLU A 550 -6.23 21.06 -26.50
C GLU A 550 -7.07 20.51 -27.67
N LYS A 551 -6.41 19.87 -28.65
CA LYS A 551 -7.06 19.27 -29.82
C LYS A 551 -6.62 17.82 -29.95
N ASP A 552 -7.36 17.07 -30.71
CA ASP A 552 -7.05 15.68 -31.07
C ASP A 552 -5.71 15.53 -31.81
N SER A 553 -5.32 16.56 -32.59
CA SER A 553 -4.02 16.62 -33.25
C SER A 553 -3.55 18.09 -33.36
N GLN A 554 -2.35 18.35 -32.87
CA GLN A 554 -1.72 19.69 -32.94
C GLN A 554 -0.25 19.58 -33.28
N THR A 555 0.19 20.50 -34.16
CA THR A 555 1.62 20.68 -34.50
C THR A 555 2.11 22.02 -34.00
N PHE A 556 3.22 22.00 -33.27
CA PHE A 556 3.87 23.18 -32.73
C PHE A 556 5.22 23.40 -33.43
N GLY A 557 5.48 24.62 -33.87
CA GLY A 557 6.79 25.06 -34.36
C GLY A 557 7.53 25.77 -33.22
N LEU A 558 8.55 25.16 -32.66
CA LEU A 558 9.34 25.70 -31.57
C LEU A 558 10.59 26.44 -32.15
N LYS A 559 10.72 27.72 -31.87
CA LYS A 559 11.90 28.49 -32.29
C LYS A 559 13.03 28.35 -31.28
N SER A 560 14.22 28.04 -31.76
CA SER A 560 15.45 27.97 -30.97
C SER A 560 16.44 29.04 -31.41
N LYS A 561 17.21 29.58 -30.47
CA LYS A 561 18.28 30.59 -30.74
C LYS A 561 19.53 30.00 -31.41
N SER A 562 19.61 28.68 -31.48
CA SER A 562 20.67 27.96 -32.16
C SER A 562 20.21 26.53 -32.49
N LYS A 563 20.99 25.81 -33.28
CA LYS A 563 20.66 24.40 -33.63
C LYS A 563 20.39 23.57 -32.40
N PRO A 564 19.22 22.89 -32.30
CA PRO A 564 18.92 21.96 -31.23
C PRO A 564 19.95 20.83 -31.13
N LEU A 565 20.40 20.51 -29.93
CA LEU A 565 21.20 19.35 -29.60
C LEU A 565 20.33 18.18 -29.15
N ALA A 566 19.30 18.45 -28.34
CA ALA A 566 18.27 17.51 -27.93
C ALA A 566 16.94 18.24 -27.69
N VAL A 567 15.83 17.55 -27.82
CA VAL A 567 14.50 18.08 -27.50
C VAL A 567 13.79 17.09 -26.61
N ILE A 568 13.34 17.53 -25.45
CA ILE A 568 12.67 16.73 -24.43
C ILE A 568 11.22 17.18 -24.34
N PHE A 569 10.29 16.29 -24.65
CA PHE A 569 8.86 16.47 -24.37
C PHE A 569 8.60 16.14 -22.91
N ASP A 570 7.65 16.82 -22.30
CA ASP A 570 7.37 16.72 -20.86
C ASP A 570 8.64 16.93 -19.99
N ALA A 571 9.29 18.06 -20.22
CA ALA A 571 10.59 18.39 -19.64
C ALA A 571 10.63 18.35 -18.10
N GLU A 572 9.49 18.49 -17.43
CA GLU A 572 9.34 18.40 -15.98
C GLU A 572 8.91 17.01 -15.49
N HIS A 573 8.73 16.05 -16.38
CA HIS A 573 8.25 14.72 -16.04
C HIS A 573 7.01 14.78 -15.14
N GLN A 574 5.96 15.45 -15.64
CA GLN A 574 4.81 15.82 -14.83
C GLN A 574 3.48 15.21 -15.31
N LEU A 575 3.43 14.67 -16.55
CA LEU A 575 2.17 14.30 -17.16
C LEU A 575 1.64 12.95 -16.65
N LEU A 576 0.42 12.96 -16.19
CA LEU A 576 -0.38 11.73 -16.05
C LEU A 576 -0.93 11.34 -17.44
N ALA A 577 -0.19 10.55 -18.18
CA ALA A 577 -0.53 10.15 -19.54
C ALA A 577 0.15 8.83 -19.94
N ASP A 578 -0.47 8.10 -20.87
CA ASP A 578 0.23 7.06 -21.63
C ASP A 578 0.89 7.72 -22.85
N ILE A 579 2.22 7.73 -22.90
CA ILE A 579 2.99 8.46 -23.92
C ILE A 579 3.76 7.50 -24.81
N THR A 580 3.42 7.52 -26.10
CA THR A 580 4.22 6.89 -27.16
C THR A 580 4.99 7.95 -27.92
N GLU A 581 6.29 8.07 -27.65
CA GLU A 581 7.16 9.05 -28.31
C GLU A 581 8.01 8.37 -29.39
N THR A 582 8.04 8.97 -30.57
CA THR A 582 8.81 8.47 -31.73
C THR A 582 9.92 9.45 -32.10
N LYS A 583 11.16 9.00 -31.93
CA LYS A 583 12.39 9.70 -32.32
C LYS A 583 13.31 8.79 -33.14
N SER A 584 14.23 9.39 -33.89
CA SER A 584 15.32 8.64 -34.53
C SER A 584 16.32 8.14 -33.47
N ILE A 585 17.08 7.09 -33.79
CA ILE A 585 18.16 6.60 -32.91
C ILE A 585 19.09 7.75 -32.52
N ALA A 586 19.52 8.58 -33.47
CA ALA A 586 20.37 9.74 -33.18
C ALA A 586 19.74 10.73 -32.19
N ALA A 587 18.41 10.96 -32.27
CA ALA A 587 17.72 11.85 -31.35
C ALA A 587 17.59 11.25 -29.93
N TRP A 588 17.49 9.91 -29.81
CA TRP A 588 17.56 9.23 -28.52
C TRP A 588 18.98 9.25 -27.92
N GLU A 589 20.01 9.12 -28.77
CA GLU A 589 21.42 9.30 -28.37
C GLU A 589 21.71 10.71 -27.84
N ASP A 590 21.17 11.70 -28.53
CA ASP A 590 21.26 13.11 -28.10
C ASP A 590 20.50 13.33 -26.76
N GLN A 591 19.31 12.75 -26.60
CA GLN A 591 18.57 12.80 -25.33
C GLN A 591 19.39 12.15 -24.21
N LEU A 592 19.90 10.94 -24.42
CA LEU A 592 20.73 10.24 -23.45
C LEU A 592 21.95 11.05 -23.02
N LYS A 593 22.51 11.81 -23.95
CA LYS A 593 23.72 12.64 -23.72
C LYS A 593 23.44 13.92 -22.97
N TYR A 594 22.33 14.61 -23.28
CA TYR A 594 22.09 15.98 -22.85
C TYR A 594 21.02 16.11 -21.76
N ALA A 595 20.12 15.14 -21.61
CA ALA A 595 19.08 15.19 -20.58
C ALA A 595 19.66 15.33 -19.17
N VAL A 596 19.01 16.15 -18.35
CA VAL A 596 19.38 16.39 -16.95
C VAL A 596 18.72 15.35 -16.02
N LEU A 597 17.42 15.13 -16.18
CA LEU A 597 16.67 14.19 -15.34
C LEU A 597 17.04 12.73 -15.63
N ALA A 598 17.11 11.93 -14.60
CA ALA A 598 17.41 10.50 -14.71
C ALA A 598 16.34 9.75 -15.51
N THR A 599 15.06 10.07 -15.31
CA THR A 599 13.93 9.48 -16.05
C THR A 599 14.05 9.67 -17.56
N HIS A 600 14.42 10.86 -18.04
CA HIS A 600 14.64 11.09 -19.48
C HIS A 600 15.85 10.32 -20.04
N LYS A 601 16.90 10.08 -19.22
CA LYS A 601 18.05 9.24 -19.61
C LYS A 601 17.65 7.78 -19.66
N GLU A 602 16.82 7.34 -18.72
CA GLU A 602 16.28 6.01 -18.65
C GLU A 602 15.43 5.69 -19.88
N ASP A 603 14.48 6.58 -20.23
CA ASP A 603 13.68 6.47 -21.46
C ASP A 603 14.57 6.27 -22.69
N ALA A 604 15.60 7.10 -22.82
CA ALA A 604 16.52 6.99 -23.94
C ALA A 604 17.32 5.68 -23.92
N LEU A 605 17.76 5.21 -22.74
CA LEU A 605 18.47 3.91 -22.59
C LEU A 605 17.58 2.74 -22.99
N ILE A 606 16.34 2.70 -22.54
CA ILE A 606 15.35 1.65 -22.87
C ILE A 606 15.04 1.67 -24.37
N LYS A 607 14.80 2.87 -24.96
CA LYS A 607 14.53 3.02 -26.40
C LYS A 607 15.71 2.62 -27.25
N LEU A 608 16.92 3.03 -26.90
CA LEU A 608 18.14 2.65 -27.58
C LEU A 608 18.41 1.15 -27.49
N ASN A 609 18.14 0.53 -26.34
CA ASN A 609 18.28 -0.91 -26.18
C ASN A 609 17.34 -1.70 -27.12
N THR A 610 16.17 -1.14 -27.42
CA THR A 610 15.16 -1.77 -28.27
C THR A 610 15.38 -1.46 -29.76
N LEU A 611 15.70 -0.21 -30.10
CA LEU A 611 15.73 0.29 -31.49
C LEU A 611 17.10 0.10 -32.15
N GLN A 612 18.21 0.09 -31.39
CA GLN A 612 19.55 -0.05 -31.94
C GLN A 612 19.83 -1.50 -32.35
N PRO A 613 20.03 -1.79 -33.65
CA PRO A 613 20.29 -3.15 -34.11
C PRO A 613 21.70 -3.64 -33.76
N ASP A 614 22.67 -2.73 -33.59
CA ASP A 614 24.07 -3.06 -33.27
C ASP A 614 24.19 -3.36 -31.75
N LYS A 615 24.46 -4.62 -31.43
CA LYS A 615 24.65 -5.09 -30.05
C LYS A 615 25.85 -4.44 -29.35
N GLY A 616 26.93 -4.16 -30.06
CA GLY A 616 28.11 -3.48 -29.54
C GLY A 616 27.82 -2.05 -29.09
N GLN A 617 26.99 -1.33 -29.88
CA GLN A 617 26.51 -0.02 -29.52
C GLN A 617 25.64 -0.08 -28.25
N ARG A 618 24.72 -1.06 -28.13
CA ARG A 618 23.89 -1.23 -26.92
C ARG A 618 24.74 -1.49 -25.67
N VAL A 619 25.79 -2.32 -25.80
CA VAL A 619 26.76 -2.55 -24.71
C VAL A 619 27.48 -1.25 -24.36
N THR A 620 27.85 -0.45 -25.34
CA THR A 620 28.53 0.84 -25.12
C THR A 620 27.67 1.83 -24.36
N TYR A 621 26.38 1.98 -24.74
CA TYR A 621 25.46 2.87 -24.03
C TYR A 621 25.28 2.41 -22.58
N ASN A 622 24.85 1.17 -22.38
CA ASN A 622 24.57 0.65 -21.04
C ASN A 622 25.83 0.59 -20.17
N GLY A 623 26.97 0.15 -20.72
CA GLY A 623 28.25 0.10 -20.01
C GLY A 623 28.71 1.44 -19.44
N LYS A 624 28.37 2.57 -20.10
CA LYS A 624 28.63 3.90 -19.56
C LYS A 624 27.81 4.21 -18.30
N TYR A 625 26.56 3.73 -18.24
CA TYR A 625 25.62 4.02 -17.15
C TYR A 625 25.75 3.07 -15.96
N LEU A 626 26.56 2.01 -16.03
CA LEU A 626 26.93 1.20 -14.87
C LEU A 626 27.66 2.00 -13.77
N LYS A 627 28.15 3.20 -14.10
CA LYS A 627 28.82 4.13 -13.16
C LYS A 627 28.03 5.39 -12.87
N ASP A 628 26.76 5.44 -13.26
CA ASP A 628 25.96 6.61 -12.96
C ASP A 628 25.77 6.79 -11.45
N SER A 629 25.72 8.02 -11.00
CA SER A 629 25.53 8.34 -9.58
C SER A 629 24.15 7.89 -9.07
N PHE A 630 23.13 7.89 -9.93
CA PHE A 630 21.79 7.45 -9.57
C PHE A 630 21.66 5.93 -9.76
N TRP A 631 21.35 5.24 -8.68
CA TRP A 631 21.35 3.77 -8.62
C TRP A 631 20.42 3.11 -9.63
N HIS A 632 19.23 3.70 -9.88
CA HIS A 632 18.24 3.14 -10.79
C HIS A 632 18.72 3.12 -12.25
N LEU A 633 19.49 4.13 -12.68
CA LEU A 633 20.12 4.10 -14.01
C LEU A 633 21.17 2.98 -14.12
N ARG A 634 21.87 2.64 -13.02
CA ARG A 634 22.77 1.48 -12.98
C ARG A 634 22.02 0.17 -13.13
N GLU A 635 20.88 0.05 -12.42
CA GLU A 635 19.99 -1.11 -12.49
C GLU A 635 19.35 -1.26 -13.89
N THR A 636 18.83 -0.18 -14.47
CA THR A 636 18.29 -0.15 -15.85
C THR A 636 19.35 -0.60 -16.87
N ALA A 637 20.58 -0.12 -16.72
CA ALA A 637 21.68 -0.52 -17.60
C ALA A 637 22.00 -2.02 -17.47
N LEU A 638 21.99 -2.58 -16.25
CA LEU A 638 22.15 -4.03 -16.03
C LEU A 638 21.00 -4.82 -16.64
N SER A 639 19.77 -4.40 -16.43
CA SER A 639 18.58 -5.03 -17.00
C SER A 639 18.66 -5.10 -18.54
N ASN A 640 19.04 -4.00 -19.17
CA ASN A 640 19.22 -3.93 -20.62
C ASN A 640 20.35 -4.83 -21.15
N LEU A 641 21.41 -5.04 -20.36
CA LEU A 641 22.53 -5.90 -20.72
C LEU A 641 22.23 -7.38 -20.55
N ASN A 642 21.29 -7.77 -19.71
CA ASN A 642 21.03 -9.16 -19.35
C ASN A 642 20.62 -10.03 -20.55
N ASP A 643 20.00 -9.45 -21.57
CA ASP A 643 19.59 -10.14 -22.81
C ASP A 643 20.72 -10.26 -23.85
N LEU A 644 21.92 -9.72 -23.57
CA LEU A 644 23.04 -9.72 -24.48
C LEU A 644 24.03 -10.83 -24.15
N ASP A 645 24.61 -11.44 -25.18
CA ASP A 645 25.71 -12.40 -25.02
C ASP A 645 26.99 -11.63 -24.75
N LEU A 646 27.41 -11.57 -23.49
CA LEU A 646 28.60 -10.87 -23.01
C LEU A 646 29.88 -11.76 -23.05
N THR A 647 29.89 -12.89 -23.72
CA THR A 647 31.08 -13.78 -23.81
C THR A 647 32.14 -13.25 -24.77
N ASN A 648 31.84 -12.23 -25.56
CA ASN A 648 32.80 -11.66 -26.50
C ASN A 648 33.87 -10.80 -25.79
N LEU A 649 35.10 -10.86 -26.29
CA LEU A 649 36.26 -10.16 -25.74
C LEU A 649 36.13 -8.63 -25.65
N GLU A 650 35.35 -8.02 -26.53
CA GLU A 650 35.10 -6.57 -26.58
C GLU A 650 34.30 -6.06 -25.38
N VAL A 651 33.59 -6.94 -24.68
CA VAL A 651 32.73 -6.59 -23.52
C VAL A 651 33.40 -6.89 -22.17
N LYS A 652 34.62 -7.40 -22.15
CA LYS A 652 35.37 -7.68 -20.89
C LYS A 652 35.38 -6.55 -19.87
N PRO A 653 35.56 -5.26 -20.25
CA PRO A 653 35.53 -4.16 -19.28
C PRO A 653 34.18 -3.99 -18.60
N VAL A 654 33.08 -4.26 -19.33
CA VAL A 654 31.72 -4.19 -18.82
C VAL A 654 31.46 -5.34 -17.84
N LEU A 655 31.89 -6.55 -18.19
CA LEU A 655 31.79 -7.70 -17.28
C LEU A 655 32.58 -7.49 -15.99
N PHE A 656 33.80 -7.00 -16.08
CA PHE A 656 34.60 -6.69 -14.88
C PHE A 656 33.91 -5.67 -13.97
N GLU A 657 33.26 -4.64 -14.56
CA GLU A 657 32.49 -3.67 -13.77
C GLU A 657 31.28 -4.33 -13.09
N ILE A 658 30.49 -5.16 -13.81
CA ILE A 658 29.37 -5.90 -13.25
C ILE A 658 29.82 -6.81 -12.09
N GLU A 659 30.92 -7.50 -12.26
CA GLU A 659 31.53 -8.37 -11.23
C GLU A 659 31.95 -7.56 -9.97
N ASN A 660 32.45 -6.33 -10.16
CA ASN A 660 32.79 -5.44 -9.06
C ASN A 660 31.49 -4.90 -8.38
N MET A 661 30.50 -4.47 -9.16
CA MET A 661 29.21 -3.96 -8.65
C MET A 661 28.48 -5.03 -7.83
N ALA A 662 28.52 -6.29 -8.24
CA ALA A 662 27.88 -7.40 -7.55
C ALA A 662 28.29 -7.51 -6.06
N LEU A 663 29.52 -7.14 -5.73
CA LEU A 663 30.05 -7.22 -4.36
C LEU A 663 30.12 -5.87 -3.64
N ASN A 664 30.17 -4.76 -4.37
CA ASN A 664 30.56 -3.48 -3.81
C ASN A 664 29.58 -2.32 -4.06
N ASP A 665 28.53 -2.49 -4.87
CA ASP A 665 27.55 -1.42 -5.05
C ASP A 665 26.82 -1.13 -3.73
N THR A 666 26.61 0.14 -3.45
CA THR A 666 25.98 0.58 -2.20
C THR A 666 24.49 0.17 -2.12
N LYS A 667 23.83 -0.01 -3.29
CA LYS A 667 22.41 -0.37 -3.38
C LYS A 667 22.24 -1.88 -3.54
N SER A 668 21.42 -2.49 -2.68
CA SER A 668 21.11 -3.93 -2.74
C SER A 668 20.47 -4.34 -4.07
N ASP A 669 19.57 -3.50 -4.61
CA ASP A 669 18.90 -3.71 -5.90
C ASP A 669 19.91 -3.87 -7.04
N VAL A 670 20.93 -3.02 -7.08
CA VAL A 670 22.00 -3.07 -8.10
C VAL A 670 22.87 -4.32 -7.92
N ARG A 671 23.22 -4.68 -6.67
CA ARG A 671 23.97 -5.93 -6.42
C ARG A 671 23.16 -7.16 -6.87
N ALA A 672 21.87 -7.19 -6.57
CA ALA A 672 20.98 -8.28 -6.99
C ALA A 672 20.83 -8.34 -8.53
N ALA A 673 20.76 -7.20 -9.22
CA ALA A 673 20.69 -7.12 -10.68
C ALA A 673 21.94 -7.66 -11.39
N CYS A 674 23.08 -7.76 -10.69
CA CYS A 674 24.31 -8.37 -11.22
C CYS A 674 24.27 -9.92 -11.21
N ILE A 675 23.43 -10.55 -10.40
CA ILE A 675 23.42 -12.01 -10.17
C ILE A 675 23.19 -12.82 -11.45
N PRO A 676 22.26 -12.46 -12.37
CA PRO A 676 22.07 -13.21 -13.62
C PRO A 676 23.34 -13.32 -14.46
N PHE A 677 24.22 -12.32 -14.43
CA PHE A 677 25.51 -12.35 -15.15
C PHE A 677 26.48 -13.36 -14.52
N LEU A 678 26.55 -13.41 -13.19
CA LEU A 678 27.37 -14.38 -12.47
C LEU A 678 26.85 -15.82 -12.67
N GLU A 679 25.53 -16.00 -12.68
CA GLU A 679 24.89 -17.29 -13.00
C GLU A 679 25.24 -17.76 -14.41
N ASN A 680 25.15 -16.87 -15.42
CA ASN A 680 25.51 -17.17 -16.80
C ASN A 680 26.97 -17.54 -16.97
N GLN A 681 27.87 -16.91 -16.22
CA GLN A 681 29.32 -17.20 -16.19
C GLN A 681 29.66 -18.42 -15.33
N LYS A 682 28.71 -18.93 -14.55
CA LYS A 682 28.90 -19.95 -13.51
C LYS A 682 29.96 -19.53 -12.48
N ASP A 683 29.95 -18.27 -12.09
CA ASP A 683 30.87 -17.70 -11.11
C ASP A 683 30.43 -18.08 -9.67
N GLU A 684 30.80 -19.32 -9.30
CA GLU A 684 30.46 -19.87 -7.99
C GLU A 684 31.10 -19.08 -6.84
N ASP A 685 32.35 -18.61 -7.04
CA ASP A 685 33.11 -17.90 -6.00
C ASP A 685 32.42 -16.60 -5.57
N ARG A 686 31.98 -15.78 -6.54
CA ARG A 686 31.26 -14.52 -6.22
C ARG A 686 29.89 -14.79 -5.68
N LEU A 687 29.11 -15.71 -6.26
CA LEU A 687 27.80 -16.08 -5.73
C LEU A 687 27.87 -16.61 -4.30
N ASN A 688 28.92 -17.38 -3.96
CA ASN A 688 29.15 -17.85 -2.60
C ASN A 688 29.44 -16.70 -1.61
N LYS A 689 30.10 -15.62 -2.04
CA LYS A 689 30.24 -14.40 -1.22
C LYS A 689 28.90 -13.70 -1.04
N MET A 690 28.08 -13.62 -2.09
CA MET A 690 26.77 -12.96 -2.06
C MET A 690 25.73 -13.75 -1.23
N LEU A 691 25.91 -15.03 -0.97
CA LEU A 691 25.11 -15.77 0.01
C LEU A 691 25.22 -15.19 1.44
N ASN A 692 26.29 -14.43 1.73
CA ASN A 692 26.51 -13.76 3.00
C ASN A 692 26.42 -12.23 2.89
N ASP A 693 25.71 -11.71 1.90
CA ASP A 693 25.49 -10.27 1.73
C ASP A 693 24.73 -9.67 2.94
N SER A 694 24.92 -8.38 3.16
CA SER A 694 24.18 -7.65 4.19
C SER A 694 22.66 -7.57 3.90
N SER A 695 22.25 -7.65 2.64
CA SER A 695 20.85 -7.63 2.20
C SER A 695 20.28 -9.05 2.14
N TYR A 696 19.10 -9.25 2.70
CA TYR A 696 18.37 -10.51 2.56
C TYR A 696 17.91 -10.75 1.12
N TYR A 697 17.57 -9.69 0.39
CA TYR A 697 17.17 -9.77 -1.02
C TYR A 697 18.33 -10.30 -1.88
N VAL A 698 19.53 -9.76 -1.69
CA VAL A 698 20.73 -10.24 -2.41
C VAL A 698 21.03 -11.70 -2.07
N CYS A 699 21.01 -12.07 -0.78
CA CYS A 699 21.22 -13.46 -0.34
C CYS A 699 20.21 -14.42 -1.00
N SER A 700 18.95 -14.04 -1.03
CA SER A 700 17.88 -14.84 -1.61
C SER A 700 18.08 -15.10 -3.11
N LYS A 701 18.42 -14.05 -3.86
CA LYS A 701 18.74 -14.16 -5.29
C LYS A 701 20.00 -14.96 -5.55
N ALA A 702 21.05 -14.77 -4.73
CA ALA A 702 22.28 -15.55 -4.82
C ALA A 702 22.05 -17.04 -4.53
N LEU A 703 21.21 -17.37 -3.55
CA LEU A 703 20.83 -18.75 -3.23
C LEU A 703 20.10 -19.41 -4.40
N GLN A 704 19.18 -18.69 -5.04
CA GLN A 704 18.47 -19.17 -6.21
C GLN A 704 19.41 -19.46 -7.38
N ALA A 705 20.33 -18.55 -7.68
CA ALA A 705 21.32 -18.70 -8.75
C ALA A 705 22.31 -19.82 -8.44
N MET A 706 22.80 -19.91 -7.18
CA MET A 706 23.66 -21.01 -6.73
C MET A 706 22.97 -22.36 -6.93
N GLY A 707 21.68 -22.49 -6.62
CA GLY A 707 20.92 -23.71 -6.84
C GLY A 707 20.84 -24.15 -8.31
N THR A 708 21.06 -23.23 -9.26
CA THR A 708 21.12 -23.53 -10.69
C THR A 708 22.50 -24.06 -11.10
N ILE A 709 23.57 -23.51 -10.55
CA ILE A 709 24.94 -23.83 -10.96
C ILE A 709 25.59 -24.92 -10.09
N ASN A 710 25.36 -24.89 -8.78
CA ASN A 710 25.85 -25.87 -7.83
C ASN A 710 24.81 -26.14 -6.71
N LYS A 711 23.96 -27.13 -6.96
CA LYS A 711 22.87 -27.50 -6.06
C LYS A 711 23.32 -28.02 -4.70
N GLU A 712 24.55 -28.57 -4.61
CA GLU A 712 25.08 -29.10 -3.35
C GLU A 712 25.49 -27.96 -2.42
N VAL A 713 26.17 -26.94 -2.93
CA VAL A 713 26.52 -25.73 -2.17
C VAL A 713 25.25 -24.99 -1.74
N ALA A 714 24.25 -24.86 -2.64
CA ALA A 714 22.96 -24.21 -2.31
C ALA A 714 22.23 -24.99 -1.19
N TYR A 715 22.17 -26.32 -1.28
CA TYR A 715 21.56 -27.15 -0.25
C TYR A 715 22.29 -27.05 1.09
N ASP A 716 23.62 -27.10 1.10
CA ASP A 716 24.41 -26.97 2.32
C ASP A 716 24.18 -25.63 3.02
N PHE A 717 24.15 -24.53 2.24
CA PHE A 717 23.80 -23.23 2.78
C PHE A 717 22.39 -23.22 3.37
N ALA A 718 21.39 -23.69 2.62
CA ALA A 718 20.00 -23.72 3.08
C ALA A 718 19.84 -24.60 4.33
N ASN A 719 20.55 -25.75 4.37
CA ASN A 719 20.50 -26.64 5.51
C ASN A 719 21.16 -26.04 6.77
N ALA A 720 22.23 -25.26 6.61
CA ALA A 720 22.88 -24.53 7.71
C ALA A 720 22.01 -23.39 8.26
N HIS A 721 21.09 -22.83 7.45
CA HIS A 721 20.27 -21.68 7.78
C HIS A 721 18.77 -22.03 7.92
N ARG A 722 18.43 -23.27 8.32
CA ARG A 722 17.03 -23.75 8.49
C ARG A 722 16.18 -22.89 9.42
N GLU A 723 16.83 -22.27 10.43
CA GLU A 723 16.17 -21.47 11.47
C GLU A 723 16.13 -19.96 11.14
N GLU A 724 16.41 -19.57 9.87
CA GLU A 724 16.29 -18.20 9.43
C GLU A 724 14.86 -17.68 9.66
N LYS A 725 14.74 -16.45 10.18
CA LYS A 725 13.46 -15.84 10.53
C LYS A 725 12.99 -14.79 9.52
N ASN A 726 13.92 -14.26 8.70
CA ASN A 726 13.52 -13.35 7.63
C ASN A 726 12.72 -14.13 6.58
N THR A 727 11.48 -13.72 6.35
CA THR A 727 10.54 -14.45 5.50
C THR A 727 11.01 -14.56 4.05
N LEU A 728 11.64 -13.52 3.51
CA LEU A 728 12.14 -13.52 2.13
C LEU A 728 13.24 -14.55 1.92
N LEU A 729 14.26 -14.55 2.79
CA LEU A 729 15.37 -15.52 2.70
C LEU A 729 14.87 -16.92 3.06
N GLN A 730 13.98 -17.06 4.03
CA GLN A 730 13.39 -18.32 4.41
C GLN A 730 12.65 -18.99 3.26
N ASP A 731 11.89 -18.22 2.45
CA ASP A 731 11.21 -18.74 1.25
C ASP A 731 12.20 -19.42 0.29
N TYR A 732 13.34 -18.79 0.04
CA TYR A 732 14.38 -19.38 -0.82
C TYR A 732 15.14 -20.54 -0.16
N ILE A 733 15.33 -20.49 1.15
CA ILE A 733 15.90 -21.62 1.91
C ILE A 733 14.97 -22.83 1.80
N PHE A 734 13.67 -22.67 2.07
CA PHE A 734 12.72 -23.78 2.05
C PHE A 734 12.46 -24.28 0.64
N TYR A 735 12.41 -23.38 -0.35
CA TYR A 735 12.45 -23.75 -1.77
C TYR A 735 13.64 -24.64 -2.08
N THR A 736 14.84 -24.28 -1.63
CA THR A 736 16.08 -24.99 -1.90
C THR A 736 16.10 -26.35 -1.20
N LEU A 737 15.68 -26.41 0.07
CA LEU A 737 15.54 -27.66 0.82
C LEU A 737 14.54 -28.58 0.14
N GLY A 738 13.35 -28.12 -0.18
CA GLY A 738 12.34 -28.91 -0.86
C GLY A 738 12.81 -29.44 -2.22
N LYS A 739 13.51 -28.60 -2.99
CA LYS A 739 13.94 -28.93 -4.36
C LYS A 739 15.14 -29.86 -4.44
N TYR A 740 16.08 -29.76 -3.51
CA TYR A 740 17.39 -30.44 -3.63
C TYR A 740 17.71 -31.42 -2.51
N SER A 741 16.93 -31.48 -1.41
CA SER A 741 17.15 -32.43 -0.33
C SER A 741 17.07 -33.87 -0.85
N LYS A 742 17.98 -34.71 -0.34
CA LYS A 742 17.95 -36.18 -0.50
C LYS A 742 17.25 -36.87 0.68
N ASN A 743 16.95 -36.10 1.74
CA ASN A 743 16.29 -36.57 2.94
C ASN A 743 14.77 -36.33 2.86
N ASN A 744 14.00 -37.11 3.63
CA ASN A 744 12.62 -36.82 3.87
C ASN A 744 12.51 -35.59 4.80
N GLU A 745 12.00 -34.48 4.28
CA GLU A 745 11.85 -33.22 5.00
C GLU A 745 10.39 -32.94 5.39
N ILE A 746 9.49 -33.92 5.30
CA ILE A 746 8.05 -33.73 5.61
C ILE A 746 7.87 -33.22 7.03
N ASP A 747 8.47 -33.88 8.01
CA ASP A 747 8.34 -33.50 9.43
C ASP A 747 8.84 -32.06 9.67
N PHE A 748 9.93 -31.66 9.01
CA PHE A 748 10.46 -30.30 9.13
C PHE A 748 9.46 -29.25 8.61
N PHE A 749 8.94 -29.43 7.39
CA PHE A 749 7.99 -28.48 6.82
C PHE A 749 6.64 -28.49 7.54
N ILE A 750 6.13 -29.67 7.91
CA ILE A 750 4.89 -29.80 8.67
C ILE A 750 5.02 -29.19 10.07
N ASN A 751 6.14 -29.40 10.75
CA ASN A 751 6.36 -28.78 12.05
C ASN A 751 6.42 -27.24 11.91
N HIS A 752 7.09 -26.73 10.87
CA HIS A 752 7.13 -25.30 10.59
C HIS A 752 5.74 -24.74 10.27
N LEU A 753 4.96 -25.45 9.46
CA LEU A 753 3.56 -25.09 9.18
C LEU A 753 2.71 -25.03 10.47
N LYS A 754 2.97 -25.92 11.44
CA LYS A 754 2.29 -25.95 12.75
C LYS A 754 2.71 -24.82 13.69
N THR A 755 3.98 -24.40 13.66
CA THR A 755 4.60 -23.58 14.72
C THR A 755 5.01 -22.19 14.29
N ALA A 756 5.07 -21.92 12.98
CA ALA A 756 5.50 -20.64 12.43
C ALA A 756 4.51 -19.51 12.70
N SER A 757 5.01 -18.27 12.74
CA SER A 757 4.17 -17.06 12.68
C SER A 757 3.39 -17.00 11.36
N ASP A 758 2.34 -16.20 11.31
CA ASP A 758 1.52 -16.03 10.09
C ASP A 758 2.32 -15.51 8.88
N LYS A 759 3.49 -14.89 9.12
CA LYS A 759 4.38 -14.44 8.05
C LYS A 759 5.21 -15.56 7.42
N SER A 760 5.54 -16.61 8.16
CA SER A 760 6.57 -17.58 7.77
C SER A 760 6.04 -18.97 7.43
N TYR A 761 4.76 -19.28 7.65
CA TYR A 761 4.21 -20.60 7.30
C TYR A 761 4.10 -20.81 5.78
N SER A 762 3.98 -19.73 4.99
CA SER A 762 3.96 -19.81 3.52
C SER A 762 5.26 -20.41 2.96
N SER A 763 6.39 -20.14 3.59
CA SER A 763 7.67 -20.76 3.24
C SER A 763 7.63 -22.28 3.37
N ALA A 764 6.98 -22.80 4.42
CA ALA A 764 6.79 -24.23 4.61
C ALA A 764 5.91 -24.84 3.50
N ILE A 765 4.87 -24.14 3.06
CA ILE A 765 4.04 -24.53 1.90
C ILE A 765 4.91 -24.63 0.64
N THR A 766 5.74 -23.63 0.38
CA THR A 766 6.67 -23.62 -0.75
C THR A 766 7.62 -24.83 -0.69
N GLY A 767 8.25 -25.06 0.46
CA GLY A 767 9.14 -26.20 0.66
C GLY A 767 8.45 -27.55 0.42
N LEU A 768 7.25 -27.73 0.97
CA LEU A 768 6.45 -28.95 0.81
C LEU A 768 6.07 -29.19 -0.66
N ASN A 769 5.66 -28.14 -1.38
CA ASN A 769 5.34 -28.19 -2.81
C ASN A 769 6.54 -28.68 -3.62
N TYR A 770 7.72 -28.10 -3.40
CA TYR A 770 8.91 -28.49 -4.14
C TYR A 770 9.37 -29.89 -3.77
N LEU A 771 9.29 -30.30 -2.51
CA LEU A 771 9.60 -31.65 -2.06
C LEU A 771 8.68 -32.68 -2.72
N THR A 772 7.36 -32.52 -2.56
CA THR A 772 6.38 -33.55 -2.92
C THR A 772 5.94 -33.54 -4.38
N LEU A 773 6.06 -32.43 -5.07
CA LEU A 773 5.63 -32.30 -6.47
C LEU A 773 6.81 -32.24 -7.45
N TYR A 774 8.04 -31.91 -7.04
CA TYR A 774 9.17 -31.71 -7.94
C TYR A 774 10.36 -32.59 -7.63
N ASN A 775 10.60 -32.94 -6.36
CA ASN A 775 11.78 -33.68 -5.93
C ASN A 775 11.46 -35.15 -5.61
N GLN A 776 10.73 -35.41 -4.54
CA GLN A 776 10.40 -36.75 -4.02
C GLN A 776 8.88 -36.96 -4.08
N LEU A 777 8.42 -37.31 -5.26
CA LEU A 777 6.95 -37.37 -5.58
C LEU A 777 6.19 -38.44 -4.78
N GLU A 778 6.89 -39.45 -4.26
CA GLU A 778 6.36 -40.49 -3.40
C GLU A 778 5.99 -40.03 -2.01
N LEU A 779 6.59 -38.94 -1.53
CA LEU A 779 6.32 -38.40 -0.20
C LEU A 779 4.96 -37.65 -0.12
N ILE A 780 4.23 -37.49 -1.21
CA ILE A 780 2.92 -36.83 -1.19
C ILE A 780 1.92 -37.51 -0.26
N ASP A 781 1.96 -38.84 -0.18
CA ASP A 781 1.02 -39.58 0.68
C ASP A 781 1.26 -39.31 2.17
N GLU A 782 2.52 -39.20 2.59
CA GLU A 782 2.91 -38.84 3.94
C GLU A 782 2.50 -37.40 4.28
N ALA A 783 2.80 -36.45 3.39
CA ALA A 783 2.39 -35.05 3.55
C ALA A 783 0.85 -34.93 3.71
N LEU A 784 0.09 -35.67 2.90
CA LEU A 784 -1.39 -35.63 2.95
C LEU A 784 -1.96 -36.23 4.25
N VAL A 785 -1.32 -37.26 4.85
CA VAL A 785 -1.71 -37.79 6.17
C VAL A 785 -1.54 -36.72 7.24
N GLU A 786 -0.40 -36.04 7.28
CA GLU A 786 -0.13 -34.94 8.23
C GLU A 786 -1.09 -33.77 8.04
N LEU A 787 -1.27 -33.30 6.81
CA LEU A 787 -2.19 -32.20 6.49
C LEU A 787 -3.65 -32.53 6.81
N ASN A 788 -4.09 -33.77 6.57
CA ASN A 788 -5.43 -34.22 6.97
C ASN A 788 -5.60 -34.22 8.49
N THR A 789 -4.54 -34.58 9.23
CA THR A 789 -4.54 -34.56 10.70
C THR A 789 -4.62 -33.13 11.22
N MET A 790 -3.86 -32.22 10.63
CA MET A 790 -3.91 -30.79 10.93
C MET A 790 -5.28 -30.17 10.61
N ALA A 791 -5.84 -30.49 9.45
CA ALA A 791 -7.15 -29.97 9.03
C ALA A 791 -8.32 -30.45 9.90
N ALA A 792 -8.18 -31.60 10.58
CA ALA A 792 -9.11 -32.05 11.57
C ALA A 792 -9.00 -31.33 12.94
N SER A 793 -7.95 -30.56 13.16
CA SER A 793 -7.71 -29.77 14.38
C SER A 793 -8.35 -28.38 14.23
N ASN A 794 -9.02 -27.88 15.29
CA ASN A 794 -9.63 -26.55 15.27
C ASN A 794 -8.61 -25.40 15.18
N ILE A 795 -7.38 -25.61 15.66
CA ILE A 795 -6.34 -24.55 15.76
C ILE A 795 -5.55 -24.40 14.45
N GLN A 796 -5.36 -25.48 13.71
CA GLN A 796 -4.47 -25.53 12.53
C GLN A 796 -5.20 -25.79 11.22
N LYS A 797 -6.51 -25.80 11.27
CA LYS A 797 -7.38 -26.15 10.14
C LYS A 797 -7.15 -25.24 8.93
N GLU A 798 -7.11 -23.94 9.15
CA GLU A 798 -6.99 -22.95 8.07
C GLU A 798 -5.65 -23.09 7.33
N ARG A 799 -4.54 -23.18 8.06
CA ARG A 799 -3.20 -23.36 7.46
C ARG A 799 -3.09 -24.66 6.66
N ALA A 800 -3.67 -25.73 7.17
CA ALA A 800 -3.69 -27.00 6.46
C ALA A 800 -4.52 -26.94 5.17
N ILE A 801 -5.68 -26.28 5.20
CA ILE A 801 -6.54 -26.08 4.03
C ILE A 801 -5.84 -25.19 3.00
N GLU A 802 -5.19 -24.13 3.41
CA GLU A 802 -4.42 -23.26 2.54
C GLU A 802 -3.29 -24.02 1.86
N CYS A 803 -2.52 -24.79 2.62
CA CYS A 803 -1.48 -25.66 2.07
C CYS A 803 -2.04 -26.66 1.05
N LEU A 804 -3.19 -27.29 1.31
CA LEU A 804 -3.84 -28.20 0.37
C LEU A 804 -4.30 -27.49 -0.90
N LYS A 805 -4.83 -26.26 -0.81
CA LYS A 805 -5.22 -25.44 -1.97
C LYS A 805 -4.01 -25.09 -2.83
N ASP A 806 -2.92 -24.72 -2.19
CA ASP A 806 -1.69 -24.36 -2.91
C ASP A 806 -1.05 -25.60 -3.58
N LEU A 807 -1.00 -26.74 -2.90
CA LEU A 807 -0.59 -28.02 -3.49
C LEU A 807 -1.47 -28.41 -4.69
N GLN A 808 -2.79 -28.23 -4.62
CA GLN A 808 -3.70 -28.49 -5.75
C GLN A 808 -3.39 -27.57 -6.94
N THR A 809 -3.19 -26.28 -6.68
CA THR A 809 -2.85 -25.29 -7.70
C THR A 809 -1.51 -25.60 -8.34
N ALA A 810 -0.49 -25.88 -7.56
CA ALA A 810 0.85 -26.23 -8.03
C ALA A 810 0.85 -27.52 -8.85
N ALA A 811 0.11 -28.55 -8.41
CA ALA A 811 -0.05 -29.81 -9.14
C ALA A 811 -0.77 -29.60 -10.47
N THR A 812 -1.81 -28.75 -10.50
CA THR A 812 -2.57 -28.41 -11.70
C THR A 812 -1.69 -27.68 -12.73
N LEU A 813 -0.93 -26.71 -12.28
CA LEU A 813 -0.01 -25.94 -13.13
C LEU A 813 1.09 -26.82 -13.67
N LYS A 814 1.69 -27.69 -12.84
CA LYS A 814 2.70 -28.64 -13.26
C LYS A 814 2.16 -29.63 -14.30
N LEU A 815 0.96 -30.14 -14.09
CA LEU A 815 0.30 -31.03 -15.04
C LEU A 815 0.06 -30.35 -16.40
N PHE A 816 -0.34 -29.10 -16.40
CA PHE A 816 -0.48 -28.27 -17.61
C PHE A 816 0.84 -28.20 -18.38
N TYR A 817 1.96 -27.86 -17.73
CA TYR A 817 3.27 -27.77 -18.37
C TYR A 817 3.76 -29.13 -18.88
N LEU A 818 3.57 -30.20 -18.12
CA LEU A 818 3.94 -31.55 -18.58
C LEU A 818 3.17 -31.96 -19.84
N ASN A 819 1.88 -31.61 -19.94
CA ASN A 819 1.09 -31.86 -21.14
C ASN A 819 1.50 -30.96 -22.32
N LEU A 820 1.98 -29.75 -22.06
CA LEU A 820 2.56 -28.86 -23.08
C LEU A 820 3.90 -29.42 -23.58
N TYR A 821 4.84 -29.78 -22.71
CA TYR A 821 6.12 -30.39 -23.07
C TYR A 821 5.97 -31.69 -23.85
N LYS A 822 5.03 -32.53 -23.48
CA LYS A 822 4.67 -33.75 -24.24
C LYS A 822 4.29 -33.47 -25.70
N LYS A 823 3.78 -32.28 -26.02
CA LYS A 823 3.44 -31.84 -27.37
C LYS A 823 4.63 -31.27 -28.13
N ILE A 824 5.52 -30.55 -27.45
CA ILE A 824 6.64 -29.78 -28.03
C ILE A 824 7.89 -30.67 -28.16
N ASP A 825 8.26 -31.36 -27.09
CA ASP A 825 9.45 -32.20 -27.01
C ASP A 825 9.11 -33.67 -27.35
N LYS A 826 9.27 -34.01 -28.63
CA LYS A 826 8.95 -35.35 -29.14
C LYS A 826 9.93 -36.40 -28.66
N GLU A 827 11.17 -36.06 -28.36
CA GLU A 827 12.21 -36.99 -27.91
C GLU A 827 11.92 -37.52 -26.49
N ASN A 828 11.47 -36.64 -25.60
CA ASN A 828 11.16 -37.00 -24.22
C ASN A 828 9.65 -37.24 -23.97
N LYS A 829 8.85 -37.41 -24.98
CA LYS A 829 7.39 -37.60 -24.87
C LYS A 829 6.96 -38.72 -23.93
N VAL A 830 7.72 -39.83 -23.90
CA VAL A 830 7.42 -40.99 -23.04
C VAL A 830 7.65 -40.61 -21.55
N TYR A 831 8.73 -39.91 -21.28
CA TYR A 831 9.06 -39.40 -19.94
C TYR A 831 7.98 -38.45 -19.43
N TYR A 832 7.63 -37.42 -20.22
CA TYR A 832 6.56 -36.48 -19.84
C TYR A 832 5.19 -37.14 -19.69
N THR A 833 4.89 -38.18 -20.50
CA THR A 833 3.64 -38.94 -20.36
C THR A 833 3.56 -39.69 -19.04
N LYS A 834 4.66 -40.35 -18.62
CA LYS A 834 4.73 -41.07 -17.35
C LYS A 834 4.58 -40.12 -16.17
N LEU A 835 5.31 -38.99 -16.20
CA LEU A 835 5.30 -37.97 -15.16
C LEU A 835 3.93 -37.27 -15.04
N ALA A 836 3.28 -36.98 -16.17
CA ALA A 836 1.93 -36.41 -16.18
C ALA A 836 0.89 -37.35 -15.55
N LYS A 837 0.95 -38.65 -15.82
CA LYS A 837 0.06 -39.64 -15.18
C LYS A 837 0.25 -39.70 -13.66
N LEU A 838 1.50 -39.66 -13.18
CA LEU A 838 1.80 -39.64 -11.75
C LEU A 838 1.29 -38.32 -11.12
N MET A 839 1.51 -37.22 -11.77
CA MET A 839 1.04 -35.90 -11.29
C MET A 839 -0.48 -35.81 -11.22
N GLU A 840 -1.18 -36.37 -12.22
CA GLU A 840 -2.65 -36.48 -12.21
C GLU A 840 -3.16 -37.33 -11.04
N ALA A 841 -2.48 -38.45 -10.74
CA ALA A 841 -2.80 -39.27 -9.59
C ALA A 841 -2.59 -38.55 -8.26
N ASN A 842 -1.45 -37.81 -8.11
CA ASN A 842 -1.15 -37.02 -6.94
C ASN A 842 -2.17 -35.87 -6.77
N LYS A 843 -2.53 -35.17 -7.85
CA LYS A 843 -3.58 -34.14 -7.82
C LYS A 843 -4.91 -34.70 -7.28
N LYS A 844 -5.36 -35.86 -7.75
CA LYS A 844 -6.58 -36.50 -7.26
C LYS A 844 -6.51 -36.86 -5.76
N LYS A 845 -5.35 -37.26 -5.26
CA LYS A 845 -5.16 -37.53 -3.83
C LYS A 845 -5.28 -36.23 -3.00
N ILE A 846 -4.69 -35.13 -3.47
CA ILE A 846 -4.79 -33.80 -2.84
C ILE A 846 -6.26 -33.36 -2.79
N GLU A 847 -6.98 -33.46 -3.92
CA GLU A 847 -8.40 -33.13 -4.03
C GLU A 847 -9.26 -33.93 -3.08
N LEU A 848 -9.00 -35.25 -2.94
CA LEU A 848 -9.73 -36.12 -2.01
C LEU A 848 -9.61 -35.67 -0.55
N VAL A 849 -8.46 -35.15 -0.15
CA VAL A 849 -8.25 -34.62 1.21
C VAL A 849 -8.88 -33.24 1.35
N LEU A 850 -8.64 -32.35 0.38
CA LEU A 850 -9.13 -30.96 0.41
C LEU A 850 -10.67 -30.89 0.46
N TYR A 851 -11.35 -31.67 -0.39
CA TYR A 851 -12.82 -31.64 -0.51
C TYR A 851 -13.56 -32.19 0.71
N LYS A 852 -12.90 -32.88 1.64
CA LYS A 852 -13.46 -33.19 2.95
C LYS A 852 -13.77 -31.95 3.78
N TYR A 853 -12.96 -30.88 3.60
CA TYR A 853 -13.02 -29.65 4.38
C TYR A 853 -13.62 -28.49 3.62
N GLU A 854 -13.54 -28.52 2.30
CA GLU A 854 -14.04 -27.51 1.35
C GLU A 854 -14.88 -28.15 0.24
N PRO A 855 -16.08 -28.68 0.53
CA PRO A 855 -16.89 -29.41 -0.45
C PRO A 855 -17.30 -28.57 -1.68
N LYS A 856 -17.44 -27.24 -1.52
CA LYS A 856 -17.81 -26.33 -2.63
C LYS A 856 -16.76 -26.22 -3.74
N LEU A 857 -15.55 -26.70 -3.51
CA LEU A 857 -14.48 -26.72 -4.51
C LEU A 857 -14.54 -28.01 -5.37
N ALA A 858 -15.43 -28.93 -5.06
CA ALA A 858 -15.59 -30.21 -5.77
C ALA A 858 -16.51 -30.09 -7.01
N ASP A 859 -17.36 -29.05 -7.05
CA ASP A 859 -18.26 -28.72 -8.15
C ASP A 859 -17.57 -27.79 -9.16
#